data_0d33af139caca631df45f19b3275a3ad
#
_entry.id   0d33af139caca631df45f19b3275a3ad
#
_cell.length_a   1.000
_cell.length_b   1.000
_cell.length_c   1.000
_cell.angle_alpha   90.00
_cell.angle_beta   90.00
_cell.angle_gamma   90.00
#
_symmetry.space_group_name_H-M   'P 1'
#
loop_
_entity.id
_entity.type
_entity.pdbx_description
1 polymer ?
#
loop_
_entity_poly.entity_id
_entity_poly.type
_entity_poly.pdbx_seq_one_letter_code
_entity_poly.pdbx_strand_id
1 'polypeptide(L)'
;MYRTHRQHSLLSSGGVPSFIGGLVVFVSAAFNAQAETWFDPAFFKDDPSMVADLSRFEKGQKITPGVYRVDIVLNQTIVDTRNVNFVEITPEKGIAACLTTESLDAMGVNTDAFPAFKQLDKQACVPLAEIIPDASVTFNVNKLRLEISVPQIAIKSNARGYVPPERWDEGINALLLGYSFSGANSIHSSADSDSGDSYFLNLNSGVNLGPWRLRNNSTWSRSSGQTAEWKNLSSYLQRAVIPLKGELTVGDDYTAGDFFDSVSFRGVQLASDDNMLPDSLKGFAPVVRGIAKSNAQITIKQNGYTIYQTYVSPGAFEISDLYSTSSSGDLLVEIKEADGSVNSYSVPFSSVPLLQRQGRIKYAVTLAKYRTNSNEQQESKFAQATLQWGGPWGTTWYGGGQYAEYYRAAMFGLGFNLGDFGAISFDVTQAKSTLADQSEHKGQSYRFLYAKTLNQLGTNFQLMGYRYSTSGFYTLSDTMYKHMDGYEFNDGDDEDTPMWSRYYNLFYTKRGKLQVNISQQLGEYGSFYLSGSQQTYWHTDQQDRLLQFGYNTQIKDLSLGVSWNYSKSRGQPDADQVFALNFSLPLNLLLPRSNDSYTRKKNYAWMTSNTSIDNEGHITQNLGLTETLLDDGNLSYSVQQGYNSEGKTANGSASMDYKGAFADARVGYSYSDNGSQQQLNYALSGSLVAHSLGITLGQSLGETNVLIAAPGAENTRVANSTGLKTDWRGYTVVPYATSYRENRIALDAASLKRNVDLENAVVNVVPTKGALVLAEFNAHAGARVLMKTSKQGIPLRFGAIATLDGIQTNSGIIDDDGSLYMSGLPAQGAITVRWGEAPDQICHISYQLTEQQINSAITRMDAICR
;
A
#
# COMPACT_ATOMS: atom_id res chain seq x y z
N MET A 1 38.08 19.11 -19.05
CA MET A 1 39.17 18.99 -20.07
C MET A 1 38.69 18.03 -21.15
N TYR A 2 38.89 18.51 -22.41
CA TYR A 2 38.62 17.92 -23.73
C TYR A 2 37.14 17.95 -24.19
N ARG A 3 36.69 18.92 -24.89
CA ARG A 3 36.79 19.48 -26.28
C ARG A 3 36.03 18.60 -27.29
N THR A 4 34.86 19.03 -27.63
CA THR A 4 34.30 19.65 -28.89
C THR A 4 34.89 19.24 -30.24
N HIS A 5 34.03 18.79 -31.15
CA HIS A 5 34.11 19.28 -32.54
C HIS A 5 32.72 19.29 -33.21
N ARG A 6 32.31 20.49 -33.56
CA ARG A 6 31.28 20.80 -34.61
C ARG A 6 31.92 20.69 -35.98
N GLN A 7 31.14 20.27 -36.98
CA GLN A 7 31.29 20.84 -38.31
C GLN A 7 29.95 20.96 -39.02
N HIS A 8 29.74 22.13 -39.52
CA HIS A 8 28.72 22.59 -40.48
C HIS A 8 29.13 22.28 -41.92
N SER A 9 28.13 22.14 -42.84
CA SER A 9 28.03 22.89 -44.13
C SER A 9 26.91 22.26 -44.95
N LEU A 10 25.86 22.99 -45.28
CA LEU A 10 25.68 23.87 -46.44
C LEU A 10 25.26 23.12 -47.74
N LEU A 11 24.07 23.48 -48.09
CA LEU A 11 23.34 23.50 -49.37
C LEU A 11 24.14 23.44 -50.67
N SER A 12 23.65 22.67 -51.63
CA SER A 12 23.38 23.26 -52.97
C SER A 12 22.53 22.31 -53.85
N SER A 13 21.70 22.93 -54.60
CA SER A 13 20.72 22.53 -55.58
C SER A 13 21.30 21.87 -56.83
N GLY A 14 20.49 21.01 -57.49
CA GLY A 14 20.53 21.00 -58.97
C GLY A 14 20.44 19.65 -59.65
N GLY A 15 19.36 19.39 -60.39
CA GLY A 15 19.42 18.72 -61.69
C GLY A 15 19.02 17.24 -61.77
N VAL A 16 17.81 17.00 -62.23
CA VAL A 16 17.37 15.76 -62.92
C VAL A 16 18.10 15.64 -64.24
N PRO A 17 18.50 14.46 -64.73
CA PRO A 17 17.62 13.78 -65.69
C PRO A 17 17.50 12.25 -65.56
N SER A 18 16.37 11.83 -66.05
CA SER A 18 15.91 10.44 -66.27
C SER A 18 16.90 9.59 -67.08
N PHE A 19 17.05 8.30 -66.62
CA PHE A 19 17.37 7.21 -67.54
C PHE A 19 16.63 5.95 -67.13
N ILE A 20 15.88 5.44 -68.08
CA ILE A 20 15.17 4.15 -68.09
C ILE A 20 16.24 3.02 -68.25
N GLY A 21 16.16 1.97 -67.43
CA GLY A 21 17.01 0.82 -67.65
C GLY A 21 16.69 -0.37 -66.78
N GLY A 22 15.91 -1.32 -67.27
CA GLY A 22 16.09 -2.74 -67.04
C GLY A 22 15.78 -3.31 -65.64
N LEU A 23 14.54 -3.72 -65.43
CA LEU A 23 14.10 -4.58 -64.33
C LEU A 23 14.58 -6.02 -64.62
N VAL A 24 15.63 -6.49 -63.94
CA VAL A 24 15.96 -7.93 -63.82
C VAL A 24 15.55 -8.36 -62.40
N VAL A 25 14.42 -9.03 -62.31
CA VAL A 25 13.96 -9.67 -61.10
C VAL A 25 14.78 -10.96 -60.89
N PHE A 26 15.75 -10.91 -59.97
CA PHE A 26 16.30 -12.12 -59.39
C PHE A 26 15.37 -12.58 -58.26
N VAL A 27 14.56 -13.58 -58.55
CA VAL A 27 13.90 -14.38 -57.52
C VAL A 27 14.98 -15.28 -56.90
N SER A 28 15.60 -14.80 -55.80
CA SER A 28 16.40 -15.66 -54.95
C SER A 28 15.43 -16.50 -54.08
N ALA A 29 15.19 -17.73 -54.50
CA ALA A 29 14.62 -18.74 -53.64
C ALA A 29 15.60 -18.97 -52.47
N ALA A 30 15.29 -18.37 -51.32
CA ALA A 30 15.93 -18.70 -50.07
C ALA A 30 15.50 -20.13 -49.69
N PHE A 31 16.30 -21.12 -50.08
CA PHE A 31 16.27 -22.42 -49.42
C PHE A 31 16.65 -22.17 -47.94
N ASN A 32 15.73 -22.34 -47.04
CA ASN A 32 16.04 -22.53 -45.64
C ASN A 32 16.81 -23.84 -45.50
N ALA A 33 18.12 -23.78 -45.62
CA ALA A 33 19.00 -24.86 -45.19
C ALA A 33 18.92 -24.82 -43.62
N GLN A 34 18.06 -25.62 -43.05
CA GLN A 34 18.21 -26.03 -41.67
C GLN A 34 19.54 -26.78 -41.56
N ALA A 35 20.57 -26.19 -41.04
CA ALA A 35 21.77 -26.87 -40.64
C ALA A 35 21.41 -27.86 -39.54
N GLU A 36 21.37 -29.14 -39.85
CA GLU A 36 21.34 -30.19 -38.82
C GLU A 36 22.59 -30.01 -37.97
N THR A 37 22.42 -29.72 -36.67
CA THR A 37 23.53 -29.70 -35.73
C THR A 37 23.94 -31.15 -35.49
N TRP A 38 24.96 -31.60 -36.21
CA TRP A 38 25.58 -32.87 -35.98
C TRP A 38 26.65 -32.77 -34.91
N PHE A 39 26.55 -33.57 -33.86
CA PHE A 39 27.55 -33.66 -32.79
C PHE A 39 28.51 -34.79 -33.17
N ASP A 40 29.75 -34.49 -33.56
CA ASP A 40 30.77 -35.47 -33.84
C ASP A 40 31.17 -36.20 -32.54
N PRO A 41 30.86 -37.49 -32.40
CA PRO A 41 31.25 -38.29 -31.22
C PRO A 41 32.74 -38.28 -30.93
N ALA A 42 33.58 -37.97 -31.91
CA ALA A 42 35.04 -37.92 -31.77
C ALA A 42 35.52 -36.73 -30.93
N PHE A 43 34.69 -35.72 -30.71
CA PHE A 43 35.02 -34.61 -29.81
C PHE A 43 34.82 -34.96 -28.32
N PHE A 44 34.07 -36.00 -28.01
CA PHE A 44 33.94 -36.50 -26.64
C PHE A 44 35.02 -37.52 -26.41
N LYS A 45 36.20 -37.06 -25.98
CA LYS A 45 37.37 -37.86 -25.70
C LYS A 45 37.06 -38.95 -24.68
N ASP A 46 37.45 -40.13 -25.03
CA ASP A 46 37.79 -41.32 -24.24
C ASP A 46 36.70 -42.40 -24.04
N ASP A 47 35.38 -42.16 -24.14
CA ASP A 47 34.40 -43.23 -24.14
C ASP A 47 33.04 -42.79 -24.73
N PRO A 48 32.65 -43.27 -25.94
CA PRO A 48 31.31 -42.97 -26.54
C PRO A 48 30.14 -43.46 -25.70
N SER A 49 30.32 -44.35 -24.73
CA SER A 49 29.28 -44.85 -23.85
C SER A 49 28.98 -43.92 -22.67
N MET A 50 29.81 -42.87 -22.45
CA MET A 50 29.65 -41.90 -21.41
C MET A 50 28.73 -40.71 -21.76
N VAL A 51 28.31 -40.58 -22.99
CA VAL A 51 27.45 -39.50 -23.45
C VAL A 51 25.99 -39.95 -23.35
N ALA A 52 25.16 -39.17 -22.72
CA ALA A 52 23.71 -39.34 -22.79
C ALA A 52 23.27 -39.31 -24.26
N ASP A 53 22.23 -40.05 -24.64
CA ASP A 53 21.70 -40.08 -25.99
C ASP A 53 21.45 -38.69 -26.55
N LEU A 54 22.41 -38.19 -27.34
CA LEU A 54 22.38 -36.87 -27.97
C LEU A 54 21.55 -36.84 -29.25
N SER A 55 21.05 -37.98 -29.72
CA SER A 55 20.25 -38.11 -30.94
C SER A 55 19.00 -37.24 -30.93
N ARG A 56 18.51 -36.87 -29.74
CA ARG A 56 17.40 -35.96 -29.55
C ARG A 56 17.81 -34.50 -29.80
N PHE A 57 19.01 -34.12 -29.42
CA PHE A 57 19.55 -32.78 -29.64
C PHE A 57 19.96 -32.55 -31.09
N GLU A 58 20.38 -33.60 -31.80
CA GLU A 58 20.64 -33.57 -33.26
C GLU A 58 19.37 -33.25 -34.05
N LYS A 59 18.22 -33.68 -33.53
CA LYS A 59 16.89 -33.38 -34.09
C LYS A 59 16.32 -32.03 -33.63
N GLY A 60 17.14 -31.17 -33.00
CA GLY A 60 16.74 -29.84 -32.55
C GLY A 60 15.91 -29.77 -31.26
N GLN A 61 15.75 -30.90 -30.56
CA GLN A 61 15.09 -30.94 -29.25
C GLN A 61 16.02 -30.37 -28.19
N LYS A 62 15.67 -29.22 -27.63
CA LYS A 62 16.48 -28.50 -26.64
C LYS A 62 16.22 -28.92 -25.20
N ILE A 63 15.19 -29.72 -24.92
CA ILE A 63 14.77 -30.15 -23.60
C ILE A 63 14.31 -31.59 -23.55
N THR A 64 14.25 -32.18 -22.37
CA THR A 64 13.62 -33.48 -22.12
C THR A 64 12.18 -33.32 -21.64
N PRO A 65 11.25 -34.29 -21.86
CA PRO A 65 9.94 -34.26 -21.24
C PRO A 65 10.05 -34.21 -19.71
N GLY A 66 9.21 -33.40 -19.08
CA GLY A 66 9.25 -33.22 -17.63
C GLY A 66 8.59 -31.95 -17.17
N VAL A 67 8.61 -31.69 -15.87
CA VAL A 67 8.05 -30.48 -15.25
C VAL A 67 9.15 -29.45 -15.08
N TYR A 68 8.95 -28.27 -15.66
CA TYR A 68 9.87 -27.13 -15.55
C TYR A 68 9.14 -25.96 -14.90
N ARG A 69 9.81 -25.32 -13.97
CA ARG A 69 9.34 -24.04 -13.42
C ARG A 69 9.74 -22.94 -14.38
N VAL A 70 8.75 -22.26 -14.96
CA VAL A 70 8.96 -21.29 -16.02
C VAL A 70 8.22 -19.98 -15.75
N ASP A 71 8.84 -18.88 -16.17
CA ASP A 71 8.14 -17.60 -16.29
C ASP A 71 7.29 -17.63 -17.55
N ILE A 72 5.99 -17.44 -17.40
CA ILE A 72 5.06 -17.38 -18.53
C ILE A 72 4.92 -15.93 -18.97
N VAL A 73 5.23 -15.68 -20.22
CA VAL A 73 5.14 -14.35 -20.85
C VAL A 73 4.04 -14.37 -21.90
N LEU A 74 2.97 -13.65 -21.67
CA LEU A 74 1.89 -13.44 -22.63
C LEU A 74 2.04 -12.08 -23.30
N ASN A 75 2.24 -12.03 -24.61
CA ASN A 75 2.44 -10.81 -25.39
C ASN A 75 3.42 -9.83 -24.71
N GLN A 76 4.63 -10.31 -24.39
CA GLN A 76 5.74 -9.57 -23.78
C GLN A 76 5.53 -9.17 -22.29
N THR A 77 4.42 -9.55 -21.68
CA THR A 77 4.16 -9.30 -20.25
C THR A 77 4.29 -10.61 -19.47
N ILE A 78 5.08 -10.63 -18.41
CA ILE A 78 5.14 -11.76 -17.47
C ILE A 78 3.80 -11.81 -16.74
N VAL A 79 3.05 -12.89 -16.93
CA VAL A 79 1.71 -13.08 -16.35
C VAL A 79 1.70 -14.05 -15.18
N ASP A 80 2.69 -14.97 -15.13
CA ASP A 80 2.78 -15.97 -14.08
C ASP A 80 4.17 -16.62 -14.03
N THR A 81 4.49 -17.26 -12.89
CA THR A 81 5.64 -18.16 -12.75
C THR A 81 5.15 -19.44 -12.10
N ARG A 82 5.08 -20.53 -12.84
CA ARG A 82 4.56 -21.82 -12.37
C ARG A 82 5.31 -23.02 -12.94
N ASN A 83 5.04 -24.18 -12.35
CA ASN A 83 5.47 -25.44 -12.91
C ASN A 83 4.59 -25.78 -14.13
N VAL A 84 5.22 -26.02 -15.27
CA VAL A 84 4.58 -26.41 -16.53
C VAL A 84 5.12 -27.77 -16.95
N ASN A 85 4.23 -28.67 -17.29
CA ASN A 85 4.59 -29.99 -17.80
C ASN A 85 4.89 -29.91 -19.32
N PHE A 86 6.06 -30.35 -19.72
CA PHE A 86 6.46 -30.44 -21.11
C PHE A 86 6.33 -31.89 -21.57
N VAL A 87 5.52 -32.13 -22.58
CA VAL A 87 5.18 -33.45 -23.10
C VAL A 87 5.61 -33.61 -24.56
N GLU A 88 5.95 -34.83 -24.94
CA GLU A 88 6.20 -35.19 -26.33
C GLU A 88 4.87 -35.31 -27.08
N ILE A 89 4.66 -34.49 -28.11
CA ILE A 89 3.41 -34.48 -28.87
C ILE A 89 3.45 -35.61 -29.91
N THR A 90 4.48 -35.61 -30.72
CA THR A 90 4.83 -36.69 -31.67
C THR A 90 6.33 -36.62 -31.91
N PRO A 91 6.98 -37.75 -32.34
CA PRO A 91 8.42 -37.73 -32.64
C PRO A 91 8.84 -36.70 -33.68
N GLU A 92 7.91 -36.23 -34.51
CA GLU A 92 8.14 -35.25 -35.57
C GLU A 92 7.88 -33.81 -35.10
N LYS A 93 6.95 -33.61 -34.15
CA LYS A 93 6.56 -32.30 -33.60
C LYS A 93 7.36 -31.89 -32.34
N GLY A 94 8.11 -32.84 -31.78
CA GLY A 94 8.98 -32.58 -30.63
C GLY A 94 8.23 -32.38 -29.30
N ILE A 95 8.88 -31.69 -28.37
CA ILE A 95 8.38 -31.44 -27.01
C ILE A 95 7.71 -30.09 -26.95
N ALA A 96 6.51 -30.00 -26.38
CA ALA A 96 5.76 -28.76 -26.17
C ALA A 96 5.22 -28.64 -24.75
N ALA A 97 4.99 -27.39 -24.31
CA ALA A 97 4.35 -27.06 -23.06
C ALA A 97 2.89 -27.51 -23.07
N CYS A 98 2.49 -28.28 -22.08
CA CYS A 98 1.09 -28.67 -21.88
C CYS A 98 0.34 -27.57 -21.16
N LEU A 99 -0.40 -26.74 -21.90
CA LEU A 99 -1.25 -25.67 -21.39
C LEU A 99 -2.71 -26.15 -21.46
N THR A 100 -3.41 -26.13 -20.36
CA THR A 100 -4.84 -26.46 -20.29
C THR A 100 -5.71 -25.25 -20.61
N THR A 101 -6.96 -25.47 -21.01
CA THR A 101 -7.95 -24.40 -21.26
C THR A 101 -8.10 -23.52 -20.03
N GLU A 102 -8.16 -24.11 -18.85
CA GLU A 102 -8.28 -23.37 -17.57
C GLU A 102 -7.03 -22.51 -17.32
N SER A 103 -5.83 -23.05 -17.60
CA SER A 103 -4.59 -22.28 -17.43
C SER A 103 -4.50 -21.10 -18.38
N LEU A 104 -4.92 -21.27 -19.65
CA LEU A 104 -4.97 -20.20 -20.65
C LEU A 104 -5.98 -19.12 -20.27
N ASP A 105 -7.14 -19.53 -19.78
CA ASP A 105 -8.19 -18.61 -19.32
C ASP A 105 -7.72 -17.76 -18.13
N ALA A 106 -7.08 -18.39 -17.14
CA ALA A 106 -6.49 -17.73 -15.98
C ALA A 106 -5.34 -16.77 -16.35
N MET A 107 -4.61 -17.03 -17.43
CA MET A 107 -3.57 -16.15 -17.96
C MET A 107 -4.13 -14.97 -18.77
N GLY A 108 -5.44 -14.92 -19.02
CA GLY A 108 -6.08 -13.82 -19.73
C GLY A 108 -6.35 -14.08 -21.20
N VAL A 109 -6.20 -15.31 -21.69
CA VAL A 109 -6.66 -15.68 -23.03
C VAL A 109 -8.18 -15.77 -23.03
N ASN A 110 -8.85 -15.18 -24.02
CA ASN A 110 -10.30 -15.21 -24.17
C ASN A 110 -10.75 -16.54 -24.79
N THR A 111 -10.80 -17.58 -23.98
CA THR A 111 -11.18 -18.92 -24.43
C THR A 111 -12.64 -19.00 -24.85
N ASP A 112 -13.51 -18.13 -24.32
CA ASP A 112 -14.94 -18.06 -24.69
C ASP A 112 -15.18 -17.55 -26.11
N ALA A 113 -14.25 -16.75 -26.67
CA ALA A 113 -14.36 -16.23 -28.02
C ALA A 113 -14.16 -17.29 -29.11
N PHE A 114 -13.58 -18.44 -28.74
CA PHE A 114 -13.27 -19.53 -29.70
C PHE A 114 -14.02 -20.82 -29.31
N PRO A 115 -15.08 -21.21 -30.07
CA PRO A 115 -15.89 -22.37 -29.72
C PRO A 115 -15.12 -23.70 -29.65
N ALA A 116 -13.96 -23.78 -30.28
CA ALA A 116 -13.13 -24.98 -30.25
C ALA A 116 -12.62 -25.35 -28.85
N PHE A 117 -12.41 -24.36 -27.95
CA PHE A 117 -12.04 -24.62 -26.56
C PHE A 117 -13.10 -25.40 -25.78
N LYS A 118 -14.40 -25.20 -26.12
CA LYS A 118 -15.52 -25.90 -25.46
C LYS A 118 -15.61 -27.37 -25.80
N GLN A 119 -14.91 -27.81 -26.86
CA GLN A 119 -14.89 -29.20 -27.32
C GLN A 119 -13.72 -29.99 -26.72
N LEU A 120 -12.78 -29.32 -26.07
CA LEU A 120 -11.63 -29.95 -25.43
C LEU A 120 -11.95 -30.38 -24.00
N ASP A 121 -11.32 -31.48 -23.58
CA ASP A 121 -11.31 -31.87 -22.18
C ASP A 121 -10.57 -30.75 -21.37
N LYS A 122 -11.09 -30.42 -20.20
CA LYS A 122 -10.52 -29.37 -19.36
C LYS A 122 -9.05 -29.59 -18.97
N GLN A 123 -8.60 -30.85 -18.94
CA GLN A 123 -7.24 -31.23 -18.59
C GLN A 123 -6.36 -31.53 -19.81
N ALA A 124 -6.91 -31.50 -21.02
CA ALA A 124 -6.13 -31.76 -22.22
C ALA A 124 -5.16 -30.63 -22.53
N CYS A 125 -3.98 -30.99 -23.07
CA CYS A 125 -3.04 -30.02 -23.59
C CYS A 125 -3.61 -29.33 -24.83
N VAL A 126 -3.74 -28.03 -24.82
CA VAL A 126 -4.37 -27.23 -25.87
C VAL A 126 -3.37 -26.97 -27.01
N PRO A 127 -3.67 -27.34 -28.25
CA PRO A 127 -2.86 -26.95 -29.40
C PRO A 127 -3.18 -25.50 -29.82
N LEU A 128 -2.62 -24.54 -29.06
CA LEU A 128 -3.01 -23.13 -29.13
C LEU A 128 -2.94 -22.53 -30.54
N ALA A 129 -1.88 -22.84 -31.29
CA ALA A 129 -1.69 -22.35 -32.64
C ALA A 129 -2.68 -22.93 -33.67
N GLU A 130 -3.34 -24.07 -33.35
CA GLU A 130 -4.37 -24.66 -34.21
C GLU A 130 -5.75 -24.07 -33.95
N ILE A 131 -5.97 -23.57 -32.72
CA ILE A 131 -7.27 -23.01 -32.29
C ILE A 131 -7.35 -21.50 -32.50
N ILE A 132 -6.28 -20.80 -32.20
CA ILE A 132 -6.19 -19.34 -32.37
C ILE A 132 -5.24 -19.07 -33.55
N PRO A 133 -5.74 -18.57 -34.68
CA PRO A 133 -4.89 -18.15 -35.80
C PRO A 133 -3.83 -17.13 -35.33
N ASP A 134 -2.62 -17.24 -35.87
CA ASP A 134 -1.46 -16.42 -35.55
C ASP A 134 -0.98 -16.48 -34.08
N ALA A 135 -1.46 -17.46 -33.30
CA ALA A 135 -0.91 -17.72 -31.98
C ALA A 135 0.38 -18.53 -32.07
N SER A 136 1.32 -18.27 -31.18
CA SER A 136 2.56 -19.04 -31.07
C SER A 136 2.94 -19.27 -29.61
N VAL A 137 3.59 -20.44 -29.38
CA VAL A 137 4.14 -20.80 -28.05
C VAL A 137 5.59 -21.18 -28.27
N THR A 138 6.50 -20.47 -27.62
CA THR A 138 7.95 -20.71 -27.70
C THR A 138 8.56 -20.81 -26.32
N PHE A 139 9.44 -21.80 -26.14
CA PHE A 139 10.13 -22.01 -24.86
C PHE A 139 11.59 -21.61 -24.98
N ASN A 140 12.00 -20.62 -24.19
CA ASN A 140 13.40 -20.21 -24.08
C ASN A 140 14.03 -20.94 -22.89
N VAL A 141 14.76 -22.01 -23.17
CA VAL A 141 15.40 -22.89 -22.19
C VAL A 141 16.42 -22.12 -21.34
N ASN A 142 17.21 -21.24 -21.95
CA ASN A 142 18.27 -20.49 -21.25
C ASN A 142 17.74 -19.51 -20.22
N LYS A 143 16.49 -19.06 -20.39
CA LYS A 143 15.82 -18.12 -19.49
C LYS A 143 14.73 -18.78 -18.67
N LEU A 144 14.46 -20.08 -18.87
CA LEU A 144 13.31 -20.80 -18.33
C LEU A 144 12.00 -20.01 -18.53
N ARG A 145 11.81 -19.48 -19.75
CA ARG A 145 10.71 -18.61 -20.09
C ARG A 145 9.85 -19.21 -21.20
N LEU A 146 8.55 -19.33 -20.94
CA LEU A 146 7.54 -19.74 -21.90
C LEU A 146 6.87 -18.50 -22.49
N GLU A 147 7.18 -18.19 -23.74
CA GLU A 147 6.64 -17.04 -24.46
C GLU A 147 5.41 -17.47 -25.26
N ILE A 148 4.27 -16.88 -24.94
CA ILE A 148 2.98 -17.10 -25.59
C ILE A 148 2.60 -15.80 -26.30
N SER A 149 2.44 -15.85 -27.60
CA SER A 149 1.93 -14.73 -28.40
C SER A 149 0.56 -15.09 -28.94
N VAL A 150 -0.42 -14.23 -28.71
CA VAL A 150 -1.79 -14.36 -29.25
C VAL A 150 -2.26 -13.04 -29.79
N PRO A 151 -3.11 -13.04 -30.86
CA PRO A 151 -3.72 -11.81 -31.35
C PRO A 151 -4.52 -11.08 -30.26
N GLN A 152 -4.60 -9.76 -30.37
CA GLN A 152 -5.25 -8.93 -29.33
C GLN A 152 -6.74 -9.25 -29.16
N ILE A 153 -7.41 -9.74 -30.20
CA ILE A 153 -8.81 -10.21 -30.14
C ILE A 153 -8.98 -11.46 -29.28
N ALA A 154 -7.90 -12.24 -29.14
CA ALA A 154 -7.86 -13.44 -28.32
C ALA A 154 -7.43 -13.17 -26.88
N ILE A 155 -7.24 -11.92 -26.47
CA ILE A 155 -6.95 -11.53 -25.09
C ILE A 155 -8.21 -10.96 -24.47
N LYS A 156 -8.51 -11.36 -23.24
CA LYS A 156 -9.53 -10.69 -22.42
C LYS A 156 -9.10 -9.24 -22.23
N SER A 157 -9.95 -8.31 -22.68
CA SER A 157 -9.72 -6.87 -22.47
C SER A 157 -9.87 -6.56 -20.98
N ASN A 158 -8.82 -6.79 -20.21
CA ASN A 158 -8.78 -6.47 -18.81
C ASN A 158 -8.09 -5.12 -18.60
N ALA A 159 -8.61 -4.31 -17.71
CA ALA A 159 -7.96 -3.07 -17.31
C ALA A 159 -6.56 -3.37 -16.73
N ARG A 160 -5.58 -2.52 -17.02
CA ARG A 160 -4.19 -2.68 -16.56
C ARG A 160 -4.15 -2.85 -15.03
N GLY A 161 -3.48 -3.91 -14.55
CA GLY A 161 -3.41 -4.26 -13.14
C GLY A 161 -4.61 -5.06 -12.61
N TYR A 162 -5.47 -5.56 -13.49
CA TYR A 162 -6.54 -6.48 -13.10
C TYR A 162 -5.97 -7.84 -12.68
N VAL A 163 -6.39 -8.29 -11.51
CA VAL A 163 -6.12 -9.65 -11.03
C VAL A 163 -7.44 -10.39 -10.97
N PRO A 164 -7.59 -11.53 -11.65
CA PRO A 164 -8.84 -12.28 -11.66
C PRO A 164 -9.16 -12.82 -10.25
N PRO A 165 -10.45 -12.88 -9.88
CA PRO A 165 -10.88 -13.30 -8.53
C PRO A 165 -10.42 -14.70 -8.11
N GLU A 166 -10.15 -15.58 -9.06
CA GLU A 166 -9.66 -16.95 -8.84
C GLU A 166 -8.25 -16.96 -8.21
N ARG A 167 -7.50 -15.87 -8.36
CA ARG A 167 -6.17 -15.69 -7.75
C ARG A 167 -6.23 -15.00 -6.39
N TRP A 168 -7.41 -14.57 -5.94
CA TRP A 168 -7.55 -13.88 -4.67
C TRP A 168 -7.49 -14.87 -3.51
N ASP A 169 -6.59 -14.61 -2.59
CA ASP A 169 -6.35 -15.45 -1.43
C ASP A 169 -7.09 -14.90 -0.21
N GLU A 170 -7.98 -15.71 0.35
CA GLU A 170 -8.69 -15.37 1.59
C GLU A 170 -7.79 -15.48 2.83
N GLY A 171 -6.57 -16.00 2.69
CA GLY A 171 -5.60 -16.11 3.75
C GLY A 171 -5.88 -17.22 4.76
N ILE A 172 -5.04 -17.26 5.78
CA ILE A 172 -5.09 -18.27 6.83
C ILE A 172 -5.95 -17.80 8.02
N ASN A 173 -6.44 -18.77 8.79
CA ASN A 173 -7.10 -18.50 10.07
C ASN A 173 -6.09 -17.96 11.08
N ALA A 174 -6.44 -16.86 11.75
CA ALA A 174 -5.55 -16.19 12.68
C ALA A 174 -6.30 -15.33 13.70
N LEU A 175 -5.68 -15.17 14.87
CA LEU A 175 -6.01 -14.12 15.84
C LEU A 175 -5.01 -12.99 15.69
N LEU A 176 -5.51 -11.77 15.59
CA LEU A 176 -4.75 -10.56 15.35
C LEU A 176 -4.91 -9.62 16.54
N LEU A 177 -3.82 -9.08 17.06
CA LEU A 177 -3.84 -8.03 18.07
C LEU A 177 -2.79 -6.97 17.69
N GLY A 178 -3.24 -5.81 17.23
CA GLY A 178 -2.42 -4.61 17.08
C GLY A 178 -2.57 -3.73 18.31
N TYR A 179 -1.49 -3.16 18.79
CA TYR A 179 -1.50 -2.23 19.90
C TYR A 179 -0.67 -0.98 19.58
N SER A 180 -1.13 0.17 20.08
CA SER A 180 -0.39 1.43 20.03
C SER A 180 -0.60 2.15 21.34
N PHE A 181 0.45 2.24 22.13
CA PHE A 181 0.48 2.92 23.40
C PHE A 181 1.30 4.20 23.31
N SER A 182 0.80 5.28 23.84
CA SER A 182 1.57 6.53 24.02
C SER A 182 1.33 7.10 25.40
N GLY A 183 2.38 7.65 25.97
CA GLY A 183 2.34 8.29 27.27
C GLY A 183 3.14 9.58 27.28
N ALA A 184 2.69 10.52 28.08
CA ALA A 184 3.40 11.75 28.36
C ALA A 184 3.34 12.02 29.86
N ASN A 185 4.50 12.27 30.46
CA ASN A 185 4.63 12.60 31.86
C ASN A 185 5.25 13.99 32.00
N SER A 186 4.60 14.86 32.73
CA SER A 186 5.15 16.15 33.16
C SER A 186 6.18 15.92 34.26
N ILE A 187 7.44 16.28 34.00
CA ILE A 187 8.54 16.16 34.98
C ILE A 187 8.55 17.41 35.89
N HIS A 188 8.25 18.56 35.30
CA HIS A 188 8.17 19.84 36.01
C HIS A 188 7.03 20.62 35.38
N SER A 189 6.12 21.13 36.25
CA SER A 189 5.08 22.09 35.87
C SER A 189 5.03 23.16 36.92
N SER A 190 4.91 24.42 36.54
CA SER A 190 4.56 25.50 37.46
C SER A 190 3.16 25.25 38.04
N ALA A 191 2.93 25.66 39.26
CA ALA A 191 1.70 25.35 40.03
C ALA A 191 0.39 25.78 39.36
N ASP A 192 0.45 26.62 38.30
CA ASP A 192 -0.69 27.12 37.53
C ASP A 192 -0.88 26.45 36.17
N SER A 193 -0.03 25.50 35.78
CA SER A 193 -0.19 24.80 34.49
C SER A 193 -0.88 23.47 34.68
N ASP A 194 -1.97 23.25 33.94
CA ASP A 194 -2.75 22.01 33.85
C ASP A 194 -2.02 20.91 33.07
N SER A 195 -0.66 20.94 33.10
CA SER A 195 0.21 19.96 32.45
C SER A 195 0.32 18.70 33.29
N GLY A 196 -0.63 17.81 33.11
CA GLY A 196 -0.69 16.56 33.81
C GLY A 196 -0.23 15.38 32.92
N ASP A 197 -0.02 14.23 33.57
CA ASP A 197 0.26 12.99 32.88
C ASP A 197 -0.88 12.57 31.97
N SER A 198 -0.58 12.09 30.75
CA SER A 198 -1.57 11.56 29.82
C SER A 198 -1.12 10.23 29.23
N TYR A 199 -2.05 9.30 29.14
CA TYR A 199 -1.81 7.97 28.57
C TYR A 199 -2.91 7.61 27.59
N PHE A 200 -2.53 7.02 26.48
CA PHE A 200 -3.45 6.59 25.46
C PHE A 200 -3.04 5.20 24.94
N LEU A 201 -3.97 4.28 24.88
CA LEU A 201 -3.80 2.96 24.31
C LEU A 201 -4.88 2.72 23.27
N ASN A 202 -4.49 2.38 22.07
CA ASN A 202 -5.37 1.86 21.02
C ASN A 202 -5.11 0.37 20.85
N LEU A 203 -6.18 -0.43 20.84
CA LEU A 203 -6.16 -1.85 20.58
C LEU A 203 -7.01 -2.17 19.37
N ASN A 204 -6.39 -2.78 18.36
CA ASN A 204 -7.02 -3.32 17.17
C ASN A 204 -6.96 -4.84 17.24
N SER A 205 -8.05 -5.49 17.64
CA SER A 205 -8.12 -6.95 17.70
C SER A 205 -8.96 -7.52 16.58
N GLY A 206 -8.62 -8.72 16.13
CA GLY A 206 -9.33 -9.36 15.03
C GLY A 206 -9.23 -10.87 15.03
N VAL A 207 -10.19 -11.49 14.37
CA VAL A 207 -10.21 -12.93 14.08
C VAL A 207 -10.46 -13.10 12.59
N ASN A 208 -9.60 -13.84 11.92
CA ASN A 208 -9.80 -14.33 10.55
C ASN A 208 -10.23 -15.78 10.60
N LEU A 209 -11.38 -16.10 10.02
CA LEU A 209 -11.91 -17.46 9.91
C LEU A 209 -12.49 -17.69 8.51
N GLY A 210 -11.73 -18.37 7.66
CA GLY A 210 -12.04 -18.44 6.23
C GLY A 210 -12.26 -17.03 5.64
N PRO A 211 -13.38 -16.75 4.94
CA PRO A 211 -13.65 -15.44 4.36
C PRO A 211 -14.14 -14.37 5.36
N TRP A 212 -14.36 -14.75 6.63
CA TRP A 212 -14.91 -13.84 7.64
C TRP A 212 -13.83 -13.13 8.43
N ARG A 213 -14.05 -11.84 8.68
CA ARG A 213 -13.16 -10.93 9.40
C ARG A 213 -13.90 -10.27 10.56
N LEU A 214 -13.72 -10.79 11.77
CA LEU A 214 -14.18 -10.09 12.97
C LEU A 214 -13.13 -9.05 13.37
N ARG A 215 -13.56 -7.84 13.64
CA ARG A 215 -12.69 -6.73 14.06
C ARG A 215 -13.29 -6.01 15.24
N ASN A 216 -12.43 -5.60 16.14
CA ASN A 216 -12.75 -4.71 17.25
C ASN A 216 -11.67 -3.65 17.37
N ASN A 217 -12.07 -2.41 17.46
CA ASN A 217 -11.20 -1.26 17.74
C ASN A 217 -11.65 -0.61 19.03
N SER A 218 -10.75 -0.55 20.01
CA SER A 218 -11.01 0.01 21.32
C SER A 218 -9.88 0.93 21.74
N THR A 219 -10.21 1.99 22.47
CA THR A 219 -9.24 2.91 23.04
C THR A 219 -9.38 2.99 24.54
N TRP A 220 -8.25 3.16 25.19
CA TRP A 220 -8.18 3.52 26.60
C TRP A 220 -7.39 4.80 26.75
N SER A 221 -7.92 5.73 27.53
CA SER A 221 -7.25 7.00 27.80
C SER A 221 -7.33 7.35 29.28
N ARG A 222 -6.30 8.02 29.76
CA ARG A 222 -6.22 8.58 31.10
C ARG A 222 -5.44 9.90 31.06
N SER A 223 -5.99 10.94 31.64
CA SER A 223 -5.31 12.23 31.87
C SER A 223 -5.33 12.57 33.36
N SER A 224 -4.36 13.38 33.82
CA SER A 224 -4.33 13.84 35.19
C SER A 224 -5.65 14.54 35.55
N GLY A 225 -6.15 14.27 36.75
CA GLY A 225 -7.44 14.83 37.23
C GLY A 225 -8.69 14.15 36.64
N GLN A 226 -8.54 13.30 35.63
CA GLN A 226 -9.67 12.60 35.02
C GLN A 226 -9.64 11.08 35.29
N THR A 227 -10.81 10.47 35.36
CA THR A 227 -10.93 9.02 35.47
C THR A 227 -10.51 8.34 34.15
N ALA A 228 -9.83 7.21 34.28
CA ALA A 228 -9.49 6.41 33.11
C ALA A 228 -10.76 5.99 32.35
N GLU A 229 -10.78 6.18 31.04
CA GLU A 229 -11.93 5.85 30.22
C GLU A 229 -11.57 4.80 29.18
N TRP A 230 -12.44 3.78 29.06
CA TRP A 230 -12.35 2.77 28.03
C TRP A 230 -13.49 2.95 27.03
N LYS A 231 -13.18 3.13 25.75
CA LYS A 231 -14.17 3.31 24.67
C LYS A 231 -14.03 2.23 23.62
N ASN A 232 -15.11 1.54 23.31
CA ASN A 232 -15.22 0.70 22.13
C ASN A 232 -15.60 1.58 20.93
N LEU A 233 -14.68 1.76 19.98
CA LEU A 233 -14.90 2.58 18.80
C LEU A 233 -15.74 1.84 17.75
N SER A 234 -15.45 0.54 17.50
CA SER A 234 -16.22 -0.27 16.57
C SER A 234 -16.02 -1.76 16.81
N SER A 235 -17.07 -2.52 16.56
CA SER A 235 -17.03 -3.99 16.52
C SER A 235 -17.86 -4.48 15.36
N TYR A 236 -17.23 -5.15 14.42
CA TYR A 236 -17.92 -5.61 13.20
C TYR A 236 -17.38 -6.92 12.68
N LEU A 237 -18.24 -7.62 11.97
CA LEU A 237 -17.96 -8.81 11.18
C LEU A 237 -18.11 -8.46 9.71
N GLN A 238 -17.09 -8.77 8.91
CA GLN A 238 -16.98 -8.36 7.53
C GLN A 238 -16.65 -9.54 6.62
N ARG A 239 -17.17 -9.49 5.38
CA ARG A 239 -16.89 -10.48 4.36
C ARG A 239 -16.98 -9.88 2.97
N ALA A 240 -16.03 -10.22 2.10
CA ALA A 240 -16.09 -9.95 0.67
C ALA A 240 -17.19 -10.77 -0.01
N VAL A 241 -18.05 -10.11 -0.81
CA VAL A 241 -19.07 -10.73 -1.65
C VAL A 241 -18.64 -10.56 -3.10
N ILE A 242 -17.74 -11.43 -3.54
CA ILE A 242 -17.02 -11.32 -4.82
C ILE A 242 -17.96 -11.18 -6.04
N PRO A 243 -19.07 -11.97 -6.17
CA PRO A 243 -19.97 -11.86 -7.31
C PRO A 243 -20.64 -10.49 -7.43
N LEU A 244 -20.82 -9.79 -6.31
CA LEU A 244 -21.39 -8.46 -6.26
C LEU A 244 -20.34 -7.35 -6.25
N LYS A 245 -19.06 -7.69 -6.28
CA LYS A 245 -17.94 -6.74 -6.12
C LYS A 245 -18.16 -5.81 -4.94
N GLY A 246 -18.59 -6.38 -3.83
CA GLY A 246 -19.01 -5.64 -2.64
C GLY A 246 -18.60 -6.33 -1.36
N GLU A 247 -18.87 -5.65 -0.27
CA GLU A 247 -18.55 -6.07 1.09
C GLU A 247 -19.81 -6.09 1.93
N LEU A 248 -20.01 -7.16 2.67
CA LEU A 248 -21.03 -7.29 3.68
C LEU A 248 -20.41 -6.99 5.04
N THR A 249 -20.96 -6.02 5.75
CA THR A 249 -20.57 -5.66 7.12
C THR A 249 -21.76 -5.85 8.06
N VAL A 250 -21.53 -6.48 9.19
CA VAL A 250 -22.50 -6.69 10.28
C VAL A 250 -21.89 -6.19 11.58
N GLY A 251 -22.49 -5.19 12.19
CA GLY A 251 -21.99 -4.57 13.43
C GLY A 251 -21.87 -3.07 13.31
N ASP A 252 -20.80 -2.50 13.86
CA ASP A 252 -20.54 -1.05 13.88
C ASP A 252 -19.76 -0.64 12.65
N ASP A 253 -20.27 0.34 11.89
CA ASP A 253 -19.60 0.89 10.72
C ASP A 253 -20.17 2.29 10.41
N TYR A 254 -19.79 2.83 9.26
CA TYR A 254 -20.26 4.10 8.74
C TYR A 254 -20.95 3.94 7.39
N THR A 255 -22.02 4.68 7.17
CA THR A 255 -22.65 4.72 5.84
C THR A 255 -21.72 5.37 4.83
N ALA A 256 -21.81 4.95 3.56
CA ALA A 256 -21.12 5.60 2.47
C ALA A 256 -21.54 7.09 2.38
N GLY A 257 -20.57 7.99 2.35
CA GLY A 257 -20.78 9.43 2.35
C GLY A 257 -20.76 10.08 0.98
N ASP A 258 -20.88 9.30 -0.09
CA ASP A 258 -20.85 9.82 -1.46
C ASP A 258 -22.01 10.76 -1.76
N PHE A 259 -23.16 10.49 -1.17
CA PHE A 259 -24.42 11.18 -1.46
C PHE A 259 -24.98 11.93 -0.26
N PHE A 260 -25.24 11.22 0.82
CA PHE A 260 -25.65 11.77 2.10
C PHE A 260 -24.44 11.95 3.01
N ASP A 261 -24.55 12.80 4.02
CA ASP A 261 -23.52 12.87 5.05
C ASP A 261 -23.40 11.49 5.74
N SER A 262 -22.17 11.01 5.92
CA SER A 262 -21.93 9.72 6.54
C SER A 262 -22.36 9.72 8.00
N VAL A 263 -23.00 8.66 8.43
CA VAL A 263 -23.43 8.48 9.81
C VAL A 263 -22.90 7.14 10.36
N SER A 264 -22.52 7.15 11.62
CA SER A 264 -22.12 5.93 12.33
C SER A 264 -23.37 5.10 12.64
N PHE A 265 -23.24 3.80 12.47
CA PHE A 265 -24.36 2.89 12.67
C PHE A 265 -23.96 1.57 13.34
N ARG A 266 -24.95 0.90 13.88
CA ARG A 266 -24.88 -0.52 14.29
C ARG A 266 -25.97 -1.28 13.55
N GLY A 267 -25.61 -2.18 12.67
CA GLY A 267 -26.56 -2.91 11.83
C GLY A 267 -25.91 -3.75 10.75
N VAL A 268 -26.54 -3.78 9.57
CA VAL A 268 -26.08 -4.54 8.42
C VAL A 268 -25.94 -3.61 7.23
N GLN A 269 -24.83 -3.68 6.54
CA GLN A 269 -24.56 -2.96 5.31
C GLN A 269 -24.01 -3.90 4.25
N LEU A 270 -24.52 -3.78 3.03
CA LEU A 270 -23.92 -4.34 1.83
C LEU A 270 -23.61 -3.18 0.89
N ALA A 271 -22.32 -3.00 0.59
CA ALA A 271 -21.85 -1.90 -0.24
C ALA A 271 -20.80 -2.37 -1.26
N SER A 272 -20.74 -1.71 -2.40
CA SER A 272 -19.69 -1.94 -3.40
C SER A 272 -18.33 -1.63 -2.82
N ASP A 273 -17.34 -2.51 -3.06
CA ASP A 273 -15.93 -2.29 -2.71
C ASP A 273 -15.11 -1.97 -3.95
N ASP A 274 -14.71 -0.71 -4.06
CA ASP A 274 -13.89 -0.22 -5.17
C ASP A 274 -12.49 -0.83 -5.20
N ASN A 275 -12.03 -1.45 -4.10
CA ASN A 275 -10.75 -2.15 -4.06
C ASN A 275 -10.73 -3.42 -4.91
N MET A 276 -11.89 -4.02 -5.16
CA MET A 276 -12.05 -5.17 -6.06
C MET A 276 -11.90 -4.78 -7.54
N LEU A 277 -11.69 -3.51 -7.83
CA LEU A 277 -11.49 -3.00 -9.19
C LEU A 277 -10.04 -2.59 -9.42
N PRO A 278 -9.54 -2.67 -10.64
CA PRO A 278 -8.21 -2.15 -10.99
C PRO A 278 -8.05 -0.68 -10.61
N ASP A 279 -6.83 -0.25 -10.34
CA ASP A 279 -6.56 1.12 -9.87
C ASP A 279 -6.95 2.19 -10.90
N SER A 280 -6.92 1.86 -12.18
CA SER A 280 -7.42 2.73 -13.25
C SER A 280 -8.91 3.07 -13.13
N LEU A 281 -9.65 2.37 -12.27
CA LEU A 281 -11.09 2.52 -12.08
C LEU A 281 -11.47 3.07 -10.69
N LYS A 282 -10.50 3.41 -9.83
CA LYS A 282 -10.73 3.87 -8.46
C LYS A 282 -10.74 5.40 -8.29
N GLY A 283 -11.26 5.86 -7.16
CA GLY A 283 -11.31 7.25 -6.72
C GLY A 283 -10.41 7.58 -5.49
N PHE A 284 -10.42 8.78 -5.02
CA PHE A 284 -9.47 9.58 -4.20
C PHE A 284 -9.54 9.37 -2.67
N ALA A 285 -8.42 9.70 -1.93
CA ALA A 285 -8.31 9.77 -0.46
C ALA A 285 -7.75 11.13 0.03
N PRO A 286 -8.17 11.68 1.21
CA PRO A 286 -7.73 12.99 1.71
C PRO A 286 -6.39 12.95 2.45
N VAL A 287 -5.67 14.07 2.40
CA VAL A 287 -4.44 14.31 3.13
C VAL A 287 -4.66 15.47 4.11
N VAL A 288 -4.30 15.29 5.38
CA VAL A 288 -4.36 16.34 6.41
C VAL A 288 -3.03 17.09 6.44
N ARG A 289 -3.09 18.41 6.30
CA ARG A 289 -1.93 19.30 6.34
C ARG A 289 -2.14 20.40 7.36
N GLY A 290 -1.09 20.75 8.07
CA GLY A 290 -1.14 21.82 9.05
C GLY A 290 0.24 22.33 9.43
N ILE A 291 0.28 23.26 10.36
CA ILE A 291 1.52 23.85 10.90
C ILE A 291 1.46 23.73 12.42
N ALA A 292 2.46 23.09 13.01
CA ALA A 292 2.66 23.05 14.45
C ALA A 292 3.69 24.14 14.85
N LYS A 293 3.38 24.93 15.88
CA LYS A 293 4.29 26.00 16.37
C LYS A 293 5.36 25.43 17.30
N SER A 294 5.06 24.32 17.98
CA SER A 294 5.96 23.61 18.89
C SER A 294 5.89 22.10 18.62
N ASN A 295 6.49 21.29 19.48
CA ASN A 295 6.20 19.85 19.48
C ASN A 295 4.74 19.65 19.89
N ALA A 296 3.89 19.42 18.91
CA ALA A 296 2.46 19.40 19.12
C ALA A 296 1.90 17.98 19.05
N GLN A 297 0.90 17.73 19.84
CA GLN A 297 0.04 16.56 19.71
C GLN A 297 -1.06 16.87 18.71
N ILE A 298 -1.07 16.13 17.60
CA ILE A 298 -2.13 16.22 16.61
C ILE A 298 -3.17 15.15 16.92
N THR A 299 -4.39 15.60 17.18
CA THR A 299 -5.54 14.71 17.36
C THR A 299 -6.52 14.95 16.22
N ILE A 300 -6.83 13.92 15.45
CA ILE A 300 -7.81 14.00 14.38
C ILE A 300 -9.06 13.26 14.85
N LYS A 301 -10.15 14.02 14.90
CA LYS A 301 -11.47 13.51 15.26
C LYS A 301 -12.37 13.48 14.03
N GLN A 302 -13.19 12.47 13.90
CA GLN A 302 -14.25 12.38 12.92
C GLN A 302 -15.54 11.99 13.62
N ASN A 303 -16.60 12.73 13.40
CA ASN A 303 -17.90 12.51 14.05
C ASN A 303 -17.80 12.39 15.59
N GLY A 304 -16.92 13.20 16.21
CA GLY A 304 -16.70 13.21 17.66
C GLY A 304 -15.74 12.13 18.19
N TYR A 305 -15.28 11.20 17.34
CA TYR A 305 -14.33 10.15 17.72
C TYR A 305 -12.91 10.52 17.34
N THR A 306 -11.95 10.32 18.22
CA THR A 306 -10.53 10.38 17.87
C THR A 306 -10.18 9.18 17.01
N ILE A 307 -9.84 9.45 15.73
CA ILE A 307 -9.48 8.43 14.75
C ILE A 307 -7.97 8.30 14.59
N TYR A 308 -7.23 9.36 14.88
CA TYR A 308 -5.78 9.39 14.76
C TYR A 308 -5.18 10.36 15.79
N GLN A 309 -4.06 9.97 16.36
CA GLN A 309 -3.29 10.82 17.26
C GLN A 309 -1.81 10.58 17.05
N THR A 310 -1.04 11.64 16.88
CA THR A 310 0.41 11.60 16.74
C THR A 310 1.05 12.85 17.29
N TYR A 311 2.35 12.79 17.52
CA TYR A 311 3.17 13.94 17.88
C TYR A 311 3.99 14.36 16.66
N VAL A 312 3.98 15.64 16.36
CA VAL A 312 4.74 16.23 15.26
C VAL A 312 5.71 17.28 15.78
N SER A 313 6.84 17.38 15.13
CA SER A 313 7.82 18.44 15.37
C SER A 313 7.27 19.79 14.89
N PRO A 314 7.83 20.92 15.40
CA PRO A 314 7.46 22.25 14.92
C PRO A 314 7.61 22.34 13.41
N GLY A 315 6.64 22.96 12.76
CA GLY A 315 6.64 23.18 11.32
C GLY A 315 5.43 22.65 10.59
N ALA A 316 5.50 22.69 9.27
CA ALA A 316 4.48 22.11 8.41
C ALA A 316 4.49 20.58 8.54
N PHE A 317 3.31 19.99 8.72
CA PHE A 317 3.13 18.56 8.74
C PHE A 317 2.15 18.09 7.68
N GLU A 318 2.34 16.87 7.21
CA GLU A 318 1.43 16.17 6.30
C GLU A 318 1.16 14.78 6.86
N ILE A 319 -0.14 14.44 7.05
CA ILE A 319 -0.59 13.13 7.48
C ILE A 319 -1.36 12.52 6.32
N SER A 320 -0.75 11.53 5.68
CA SER A 320 -1.28 10.82 4.50
C SER A 320 -1.64 9.37 4.79
N ASP A 321 -1.36 8.89 5.99
CA ASP A 321 -1.53 7.52 6.45
C ASP A 321 -2.76 7.32 7.34
N LEU A 322 -3.76 8.16 7.19
CA LEU A 322 -5.04 7.95 7.83
C LEU A 322 -5.64 6.64 7.33
N TYR A 323 -5.94 5.73 8.27
CA TYR A 323 -6.74 4.55 7.94
C TYR A 323 -8.03 5.02 7.25
N SER A 324 -8.50 4.24 6.29
CA SER A 324 -9.76 4.52 5.59
C SER A 324 -10.89 4.57 6.62
N THR A 325 -11.09 5.74 7.15
CA THR A 325 -12.28 6.11 7.91
C THR A 325 -13.37 6.40 6.89
N SER A 326 -14.62 6.46 7.28
CA SER A 326 -15.75 6.65 6.38
C SER A 326 -15.47 7.63 5.22
N SER A 327 -16.02 7.38 4.08
CA SER A 327 -15.82 8.14 2.84
C SER A 327 -16.29 9.61 2.90
N SER A 328 -16.81 10.08 4.02
CA SER A 328 -17.18 11.49 4.26
C SER A 328 -17.34 11.80 5.75
N GLY A 329 -17.26 13.05 6.08
CA GLY A 329 -17.35 13.64 7.41
C GLY A 329 -16.12 14.50 7.66
N ASP A 330 -16.35 15.78 7.99
CA ASP A 330 -15.25 16.69 8.23
C ASP A 330 -14.33 16.15 9.33
N LEU A 331 -13.03 16.19 9.06
CA LEU A 331 -12.02 15.81 10.04
C LEU A 331 -11.72 17.02 10.90
N LEU A 332 -12.06 16.96 12.18
CA LEU A 332 -11.63 17.97 13.13
C LEU A 332 -10.19 17.68 13.51
N VAL A 333 -9.29 18.55 13.13
CA VAL A 333 -7.87 18.48 13.47
C VAL A 333 -7.62 19.39 14.66
N GLU A 334 -7.21 18.83 15.76
CA GLU A 334 -6.81 19.55 16.95
C GLU A 334 -5.29 19.47 17.08
N ILE A 335 -4.66 20.63 17.15
CA ILE A 335 -3.22 20.79 17.39
C ILE A 335 -3.07 21.27 18.82
N LYS A 336 -2.66 20.39 19.73
CA LYS A 336 -2.32 20.76 21.11
C LYS A 336 -0.82 21.02 21.17
N GLU A 337 -0.47 22.26 21.35
CA GLU A 337 0.92 22.71 21.45
C GLU A 337 1.54 22.35 22.80
N ALA A 338 2.87 22.45 22.90
CA ALA A 338 3.60 22.13 24.13
C ALA A 338 3.24 23.04 25.31
N ASP A 339 2.78 24.27 25.04
CA ASP A 339 2.31 25.23 26.07
C ASP A 339 0.88 24.95 26.54
N GLY A 340 0.23 23.88 26.02
CA GLY A 340 -1.14 23.52 26.33
C GLY A 340 -2.19 24.21 25.46
N SER A 341 -1.83 25.22 24.67
CA SER A 341 -2.76 25.88 23.76
C SER A 341 -3.28 24.87 22.71
N VAL A 342 -4.56 24.95 22.39
CA VAL A 342 -5.21 24.09 21.42
C VAL A 342 -5.74 24.90 20.27
N ASN A 343 -5.24 24.63 19.08
CA ASN A 343 -5.78 25.15 17.84
C ASN A 343 -6.53 24.06 17.10
N SER A 344 -7.70 24.37 16.54
CA SER A 344 -8.47 23.39 15.81
C SER A 344 -8.98 23.94 14.48
N TYR A 345 -8.99 23.08 13.47
CA TYR A 345 -9.60 23.37 12.18
C TYR A 345 -10.26 22.12 11.60
N SER A 346 -11.24 22.35 10.77
CA SER A 346 -11.92 21.28 10.06
C SER A 346 -11.29 21.09 8.68
N VAL A 347 -10.87 19.86 8.37
CA VAL A 347 -10.50 19.46 7.00
C VAL A 347 -11.74 18.85 6.37
N PRO A 348 -12.35 19.54 5.40
CA PRO A 348 -13.52 19.03 4.75
C PRO A 348 -13.14 17.77 3.98
N PHE A 349 -13.88 16.72 4.22
CA PHE A 349 -13.74 15.51 3.46
C PHE A 349 -14.98 15.30 2.58
N SER A 350 -14.84 15.56 1.31
CA SER A 350 -15.83 15.18 0.32
C SER A 350 -15.15 14.58 -0.91
N SER A 351 -15.80 13.59 -1.48
CA SER A 351 -15.26 12.87 -2.64
C SER A 351 -15.31 13.73 -3.91
N VAL A 352 -14.39 13.46 -4.81
CA VAL A 352 -14.30 13.93 -6.20
C VAL A 352 -15.65 13.77 -6.93
N PRO A 353 -15.93 14.51 -8.02
CA PRO A 353 -17.16 14.35 -8.80
C PRO A 353 -17.50 12.89 -9.04
N LEU A 354 -18.72 12.56 -8.74
CA LEU A 354 -19.26 11.20 -8.75
C LEU A 354 -19.42 10.71 -10.17
N LEU A 355 -18.33 10.37 -10.85
CA LEU A 355 -18.39 9.78 -12.18
C LEU A 355 -18.11 8.28 -12.13
N GLN A 356 -18.93 7.54 -12.86
CA GLN A 356 -18.75 6.11 -13.10
C GLN A 356 -18.51 5.84 -14.57
N ARG A 357 -17.72 4.82 -14.87
CA ARG A 357 -17.56 4.31 -16.23
C ARG A 357 -18.87 3.72 -16.72
N GLN A 358 -19.10 3.78 -18.03
CA GLN A 358 -20.28 3.22 -18.67
C GLN A 358 -20.52 1.76 -18.27
N GLY A 359 -21.75 1.45 -17.89
CA GLY A 359 -22.17 0.11 -17.45
C GLY A 359 -21.84 -0.23 -16.00
N ARG A 360 -21.05 0.59 -15.29
CA ARG A 360 -20.71 0.32 -13.90
C ARG A 360 -21.83 0.75 -12.95
N ILE A 361 -22.09 -0.12 -11.97
CA ILE A 361 -23.02 0.15 -10.87
C ILE A 361 -22.23 0.17 -9.56
N LYS A 362 -22.41 1.23 -8.76
CA LYS A 362 -21.98 1.33 -7.37
C LYS A 362 -23.23 1.45 -6.51
N TYR A 363 -23.28 0.70 -5.42
CA TYR A 363 -24.45 0.64 -4.56
C TYR A 363 -24.07 0.53 -3.10
N ALA A 364 -24.95 0.98 -2.21
CA ALA A 364 -24.86 0.67 -0.78
C ALA A 364 -26.30 0.58 -0.22
N VAL A 365 -26.54 -0.44 0.58
CA VAL A 365 -27.79 -0.62 1.32
C VAL A 365 -27.46 -0.88 2.78
N THR A 366 -28.00 -0.05 3.65
CA THR A 366 -27.77 -0.09 5.10
C THR A 366 -29.11 -0.19 5.83
N LEU A 367 -29.23 -1.13 6.74
CA LEU A 367 -30.34 -1.30 7.67
C LEU A 367 -29.76 -1.32 9.08
N ALA A 368 -29.99 -0.28 9.85
CA ALA A 368 -29.21 -0.10 11.07
C ALA A 368 -29.91 0.81 12.10
N LYS A 369 -29.29 0.87 13.25
CA LYS A 369 -29.56 1.82 14.30
C LYS A 369 -28.45 2.88 14.27
N TYR A 370 -28.85 4.17 14.34
CA TYR A 370 -27.89 5.27 14.47
C TYR A 370 -27.05 5.07 15.73
N ARG A 371 -25.75 5.22 15.62
CA ARG A 371 -24.81 5.05 16.72
C ARG A 371 -24.15 6.37 17.06
N THR A 372 -24.22 6.73 18.34
CA THR A 372 -23.58 7.94 18.86
C THR A 372 -22.88 7.64 20.19
N ASN A 373 -21.87 8.41 20.52
CA ASN A 373 -21.26 8.41 21.84
C ASN A 373 -21.70 9.64 22.65
N SER A 374 -22.55 10.47 22.06
CA SER A 374 -23.08 11.66 22.73
C SER A 374 -24.37 11.34 23.47
N ASN A 375 -24.44 11.74 24.74
CA ASN A 375 -25.67 11.67 25.53
C ASN A 375 -26.77 12.61 24.99
N GLU A 376 -26.40 13.59 24.18
CA GLU A 376 -27.29 14.59 23.59
C GLU A 376 -28.00 14.07 22.33
N GLN A 377 -27.61 12.92 21.80
CA GLN A 377 -28.24 12.32 20.65
C GLN A 377 -28.96 11.02 21.00
N GLN A 378 -30.02 10.72 20.26
CA GLN A 378 -30.79 9.48 20.38
C GLN A 378 -30.36 8.48 19.31
N GLU A 379 -30.47 7.21 19.67
CA GLU A 379 -30.22 6.11 18.78
C GLU A 379 -31.52 5.67 18.10
N SER A 380 -31.82 6.12 16.90
CA SER A 380 -33.01 5.73 16.14
C SER A 380 -32.64 4.71 15.05
N LYS A 381 -33.60 3.86 14.69
CA LYS A 381 -33.47 2.94 13.55
C LYS A 381 -33.59 3.71 12.25
N PHE A 382 -32.77 3.37 11.28
CA PHE A 382 -32.82 3.94 9.95
C PHE A 382 -32.50 2.94 8.86
N ALA A 383 -32.95 3.26 7.64
CA ALA A 383 -32.58 2.58 6.42
C ALA A 383 -31.98 3.61 5.44
N GLN A 384 -30.94 3.24 4.75
CA GLN A 384 -30.34 4.02 3.67
C GLN A 384 -30.09 3.13 2.46
N ALA A 385 -30.43 3.62 1.28
CA ALA A 385 -30.07 2.98 0.02
C ALA A 385 -29.52 4.01 -0.95
N THR A 386 -28.45 3.69 -1.62
CA THR A 386 -27.80 4.54 -2.63
C THR A 386 -27.45 3.70 -3.85
N LEU A 387 -27.59 4.30 -5.02
CA LEU A 387 -27.28 3.69 -6.31
C LEU A 387 -26.60 4.72 -7.21
N GLN A 388 -25.57 4.31 -7.91
CA GLN A 388 -24.89 5.10 -8.93
C GLN A 388 -24.65 4.23 -10.15
N TRP A 389 -25.03 4.74 -11.32
CA TRP A 389 -24.91 4.03 -12.58
C TRP A 389 -24.21 4.89 -13.64
N GLY A 390 -23.16 4.34 -14.23
CA GLY A 390 -22.48 4.94 -15.37
C GLY A 390 -23.30 4.73 -16.65
N GLY A 391 -23.90 5.80 -17.14
CA GLY A 391 -24.69 5.81 -18.36
C GLY A 391 -23.83 5.98 -19.62
N PRO A 392 -24.47 6.00 -20.81
CA PRO A 392 -23.82 6.30 -22.07
C PRO A 392 -23.33 7.76 -22.12
N TRP A 393 -22.45 8.07 -23.08
CA TRP A 393 -21.93 9.41 -23.36
C TRP A 393 -21.22 10.10 -22.18
N GLY A 394 -20.59 9.32 -21.29
CA GLY A 394 -19.90 9.88 -20.13
C GLY A 394 -20.81 10.44 -19.05
N THR A 395 -22.09 10.06 -19.05
CA THR A 395 -23.04 10.45 -18.01
C THR A 395 -22.99 9.51 -16.81
N THR A 396 -23.31 10.01 -15.64
CA THR A 396 -23.51 9.21 -14.44
C THR A 396 -24.78 9.63 -13.75
N TRP A 397 -25.68 8.68 -13.52
CA TRP A 397 -26.94 8.86 -12.82
C TRP A 397 -26.79 8.32 -11.41
N TYR A 398 -27.16 9.10 -10.43
CA TYR A 398 -27.07 8.66 -9.05
C TYR A 398 -28.19 9.18 -8.18
N GLY A 399 -28.49 8.44 -7.14
CA GLY A 399 -29.54 8.80 -6.22
C GLY A 399 -29.62 7.88 -5.02
N GLY A 400 -30.48 8.23 -4.09
CA GLY A 400 -30.68 7.45 -2.90
C GLY A 400 -31.79 7.98 -2.01
N GLY A 401 -32.04 7.22 -0.95
CA GLY A 401 -33.01 7.61 0.07
C GLY A 401 -32.54 7.23 1.46
N GLN A 402 -32.98 8.03 2.43
CA GLN A 402 -32.84 7.77 3.86
C GLN A 402 -34.21 7.78 4.49
N TYR A 403 -34.47 6.85 5.38
CA TYR A 403 -35.71 6.73 6.13
C TYR A 403 -35.41 6.43 7.59
N ALA A 404 -35.91 7.25 8.48
CA ALA A 404 -35.93 7.05 9.92
C ALA A 404 -37.26 7.55 10.49
N GLU A 405 -37.51 7.33 11.78
CA GLU A 405 -38.75 7.70 12.44
C GLU A 405 -39.06 9.21 12.28
N TYR A 406 -38.04 10.05 12.48
CA TYR A 406 -38.14 11.51 12.44
C TYR A 406 -37.52 12.14 11.19
N TYR A 407 -37.09 11.30 10.21
CA TYR A 407 -36.36 11.78 9.04
C TYR A 407 -36.69 11.00 7.75
N ARG A 408 -36.90 11.72 6.68
CA ARG A 408 -37.03 11.16 5.34
C ARG A 408 -36.29 12.05 4.35
N ALA A 409 -35.42 11.48 3.55
CA ALA A 409 -34.75 12.22 2.50
C ALA A 409 -34.70 11.38 1.22
N ALA A 410 -34.80 12.06 0.10
CA ALA A 410 -34.57 11.50 -1.23
C ALA A 410 -33.62 12.43 -1.99
N MET A 411 -32.71 11.85 -2.73
CA MET A 411 -31.70 12.58 -3.50
C MET A 411 -31.64 12.01 -4.90
N PHE A 412 -31.45 12.92 -5.86
CA PHE A 412 -31.17 12.58 -7.25
C PHE A 412 -30.10 13.51 -7.81
N GLY A 413 -29.18 12.97 -8.59
CA GLY A 413 -28.10 13.72 -9.20
C GLY A 413 -27.64 13.15 -10.54
N LEU A 414 -26.97 14.02 -11.29
CA LEU A 414 -26.38 13.76 -12.59
C LEU A 414 -24.94 14.22 -12.61
N GLY A 415 -24.08 13.41 -13.17
CA GLY A 415 -22.69 13.72 -13.43
C GLY A 415 -22.38 13.62 -14.93
N PHE A 416 -21.48 14.48 -15.41
CA PHE A 416 -21.05 14.53 -16.80
C PHE A 416 -19.53 14.57 -16.88
N ASN A 417 -18.96 13.71 -17.71
CA ASN A 417 -17.58 13.81 -18.12
C ASN A 417 -17.52 14.65 -19.39
N LEU A 418 -16.95 15.84 -19.28
CA LEU A 418 -16.81 16.81 -20.38
C LEU A 418 -15.47 16.68 -21.12
N GLY A 419 -14.76 15.54 -20.95
CA GLY A 419 -13.46 15.30 -21.58
C GLY A 419 -12.41 16.33 -21.13
N ASP A 420 -11.88 17.08 -22.10
CA ASP A 420 -10.85 18.10 -21.85
C ASP A 420 -11.31 19.25 -20.93
N PHE A 421 -12.59 19.40 -20.70
CA PHE A 421 -13.14 20.41 -19.79
C PHE A 421 -13.35 19.89 -18.36
N GLY A 422 -12.97 18.62 -18.09
CA GLY A 422 -13.07 18.02 -16.76
C GLY A 422 -14.42 17.33 -16.52
N ALA A 423 -14.84 17.29 -15.27
CA ALA A 423 -16.03 16.60 -14.82
C ALA A 423 -16.88 17.48 -13.93
N ILE A 424 -18.19 17.42 -14.10
CA ILE A 424 -19.16 18.14 -13.29
C ILE A 424 -20.21 17.18 -12.75
N SER A 425 -20.75 17.48 -11.58
CA SER A 425 -21.95 16.84 -11.08
C SER A 425 -22.83 17.83 -10.35
N PHE A 426 -24.12 17.57 -10.42
CA PHE A 426 -25.14 18.36 -9.75
C PHE A 426 -26.17 17.41 -9.13
N ASP A 427 -26.55 17.69 -7.88
CA ASP A 427 -27.59 16.93 -7.20
C ASP A 427 -28.48 17.79 -6.33
N VAL A 428 -29.67 17.26 -6.07
CA VAL A 428 -30.69 17.85 -5.22
C VAL A 428 -31.13 16.82 -4.21
N THR A 429 -31.09 17.19 -2.95
CA THR A 429 -31.63 16.41 -1.83
C THR A 429 -32.84 17.12 -1.27
N GLN A 430 -33.99 16.44 -1.22
CA GLN A 430 -35.19 16.89 -0.52
C GLN A 430 -35.26 16.16 0.82
N ALA A 431 -35.35 16.87 1.92
CA ALA A 431 -35.52 16.30 3.25
C ALA A 431 -36.81 16.79 3.93
N LYS A 432 -37.40 15.89 4.72
CA LYS A 432 -38.40 16.19 5.73
C LYS A 432 -37.89 15.69 7.08
N SER A 433 -37.84 16.56 8.06
CA SER A 433 -37.29 16.32 9.39
C SER A 433 -38.25 16.79 10.46
N THR A 434 -38.30 16.05 11.59
CA THR A 434 -38.95 16.49 12.82
C THR A 434 -37.87 16.68 13.86
N LEU A 435 -37.72 17.88 14.40
CA LEU A 435 -36.65 18.22 15.33
C LEU A 435 -37.04 17.90 16.78
N ALA A 436 -36.11 18.15 17.70
CA ALA A 436 -36.27 17.87 19.14
C ALA A 436 -37.45 18.61 19.78
N ASP A 437 -37.81 19.79 19.28
CA ASP A 437 -38.98 20.58 19.68
C ASP A 437 -40.30 20.13 19.04
N GLN A 438 -40.28 19.00 18.32
CA GLN A 438 -41.39 18.43 17.55
C GLN A 438 -41.83 19.30 16.33
N SER A 439 -41.05 20.32 15.98
CA SER A 439 -41.29 21.09 14.77
C SER A 439 -40.99 20.30 13.51
N GLU A 440 -41.87 20.38 12.53
CA GLU A 440 -41.72 19.75 11.20
C GLU A 440 -41.07 20.74 10.23
N HIS A 441 -39.99 20.32 9.63
CA HIS A 441 -39.26 21.11 8.64
C HIS A 441 -39.18 20.38 7.29
N LYS A 442 -39.20 21.15 6.21
CA LYS A 442 -39.00 20.67 4.84
C LYS A 442 -37.96 21.57 4.19
N GLY A 443 -36.91 20.96 3.63
CA GLY A 443 -35.88 21.73 2.97
C GLY A 443 -35.24 20.99 1.82
N GLN A 444 -34.46 21.75 1.08
CA GLN A 444 -33.72 21.26 -0.09
C GLN A 444 -32.24 21.59 0.07
N SER A 445 -31.38 20.71 -0.37
CA SER A 445 -29.94 20.95 -0.51
C SER A 445 -29.54 20.74 -1.95
N TYR A 446 -28.81 21.68 -2.50
CA TYR A 446 -28.27 21.66 -3.85
C TYR A 446 -26.76 21.56 -3.76
N ARG A 447 -26.18 20.60 -4.45
CA ARG A 447 -24.72 20.41 -4.48
C ARG A 447 -24.22 20.44 -5.92
N PHE A 448 -23.16 21.20 -6.14
CA PHE A 448 -22.45 21.27 -7.40
C PHE A 448 -20.97 20.93 -7.17
N LEU A 449 -20.42 20.00 -7.95
CA LEU A 449 -19.02 19.57 -7.89
C LEU A 449 -18.39 19.72 -9.28
N TYR A 450 -17.15 20.20 -9.31
CA TYR A 450 -16.35 20.27 -10.52
C TYR A 450 -14.92 19.81 -10.22
N ALA A 451 -14.34 19.00 -11.10
CA ALA A 451 -12.94 18.63 -11.04
C ALA A 451 -12.32 18.62 -12.43
N LYS A 452 -11.09 19.07 -12.52
CA LYS A 452 -10.28 18.99 -13.73
C LYS A 452 -8.83 18.68 -13.38
N THR A 453 -8.26 17.69 -14.06
CA THR A 453 -6.83 17.38 -14.01
C THR A 453 -6.21 17.76 -15.36
N LEU A 454 -5.21 18.63 -15.35
CA LEU A 454 -4.45 19.05 -16.52
C LEU A 454 -3.13 18.27 -16.54
N ASN A 455 -3.14 17.03 -17.01
CA ASN A 455 -1.99 16.12 -16.99
C ASN A 455 -0.74 16.69 -17.68
N GLN A 456 -0.92 17.45 -18.75
CA GLN A 456 0.19 18.06 -19.49
C GLN A 456 0.90 19.18 -18.72
N LEU A 457 0.23 19.83 -17.78
CA LEU A 457 0.74 20.93 -16.98
C LEU A 457 1.06 20.51 -15.55
N GLY A 458 0.75 19.25 -15.15
CA GLY A 458 0.89 18.82 -13.77
C GLY A 458 -0.06 19.53 -12.79
N THR A 459 -1.14 20.13 -13.30
CA THR A 459 -2.11 20.87 -12.50
C THR A 459 -3.28 19.96 -12.15
N ASN A 460 -3.56 19.81 -10.86
CA ASN A 460 -4.79 19.24 -10.36
C ASN A 460 -5.65 20.35 -9.80
N PHE A 461 -6.70 20.67 -10.50
CA PHE A 461 -7.71 21.61 -10.06
C PHE A 461 -8.94 20.84 -9.61
N GLN A 462 -9.29 20.97 -8.34
CA GLN A 462 -10.52 20.43 -7.79
C GLN A 462 -11.29 21.59 -7.15
N LEU A 463 -12.33 22.06 -7.83
CA LEU A 463 -13.38 22.83 -7.20
C LEU A 463 -14.36 21.80 -6.59
N MET A 464 -14.16 21.47 -5.33
CA MET A 464 -14.98 20.48 -4.65
C MET A 464 -16.24 21.08 -4.06
N GLY A 465 -16.96 21.83 -4.86
CA GLY A 465 -18.33 21.97 -4.53
C GLY A 465 -18.77 23.26 -3.87
N TYR A 466 -19.87 23.64 -4.37
CA TYR A 466 -20.76 24.55 -3.70
C TYR A 466 -22.00 23.74 -3.25
N ARG A 467 -22.28 23.75 -1.96
CA ARG A 467 -23.52 23.22 -1.40
C ARG A 467 -24.34 24.39 -0.85
N TYR A 468 -25.55 24.49 -1.27
CA TYR A 468 -26.53 25.44 -0.76
C TYR A 468 -27.70 24.67 -0.17
N SER A 469 -28.11 25.01 1.05
CA SER A 469 -29.25 24.40 1.72
C SER A 469 -30.22 25.47 2.14
N THR A 470 -31.52 25.22 1.96
CA THR A 470 -32.59 26.12 2.45
C THR A 470 -32.66 26.08 3.98
N SER A 471 -33.22 27.08 4.62
CA SER A 471 -33.29 27.20 6.08
C SER A 471 -34.03 26.04 6.78
N GLY A 472 -34.92 25.36 6.08
CA GLY A 472 -35.62 24.17 6.59
C GLY A 472 -34.92 22.83 6.28
N PHE A 473 -33.70 22.84 5.73
CA PHE A 473 -32.98 21.61 5.43
C PHE A 473 -32.17 21.18 6.65
N TYR A 474 -32.43 19.98 7.13
CA TYR A 474 -31.69 19.32 8.19
C TYR A 474 -31.22 17.94 7.69
N THR A 475 -30.14 17.44 8.24
CA THR A 475 -29.60 16.11 7.96
C THR A 475 -30.19 15.05 8.90
N LEU A 476 -29.95 13.77 8.61
CA LEU A 476 -30.33 12.68 9.52
C LEU A 476 -29.70 12.89 10.92
N SER A 477 -28.42 13.28 10.97
CA SER A 477 -27.71 13.51 12.23
C SER A 477 -28.34 14.65 13.05
N ASP A 478 -28.84 15.69 12.40
CA ASP A 478 -29.49 16.80 13.06
C ASP A 478 -30.78 16.37 13.78
N THR A 479 -31.55 15.43 13.22
CA THR A 479 -32.79 14.91 13.84
C THR A 479 -32.53 13.97 15.02
N MET A 480 -31.27 13.56 15.24
CA MET A 480 -30.91 12.70 16.37
C MET A 480 -30.67 13.48 17.65
N TYR A 481 -30.50 14.82 17.59
CA TYR A 481 -30.35 15.62 18.79
C TYR A 481 -31.63 15.65 19.63
N LYS A 482 -31.48 15.56 20.96
CA LYS A 482 -32.59 15.56 21.92
C LYS A 482 -33.06 16.96 22.29
N HIS A 483 -32.20 17.95 22.06
CA HIS A 483 -32.45 19.36 22.41
C HIS A 483 -32.12 20.26 21.23
N MET A 484 -32.72 21.44 21.17
CA MET A 484 -32.43 22.45 20.15
C MET A 484 -31.18 23.25 20.44
N ASP A 485 -30.86 23.38 21.72
CA ASP A 485 -29.65 24.05 22.22
C ASP A 485 -28.44 23.18 21.94
N GLY A 486 -27.34 23.81 21.63
CA GLY A 486 -26.09 23.05 21.39
C GLY A 486 -25.54 22.40 22.66
N TYR A 487 -24.42 21.73 22.56
CA TYR A 487 -23.71 21.22 23.73
C TYR A 487 -23.40 22.34 24.69
N GLU A 488 -24.06 22.40 25.84
CA GLU A 488 -23.46 22.95 27.04
C GLU A 488 -22.62 21.82 27.66
N PHE A 489 -21.31 21.94 27.59
CA PHE A 489 -20.49 21.24 28.52
C PHE A 489 -20.75 21.93 29.87
N ASN A 490 -21.57 21.31 30.70
CA ASN A 490 -21.65 21.62 32.12
C ASN A 490 -20.38 21.07 32.77
N ASP A 491 -19.25 21.70 32.50
CA ASP A 491 -18.12 21.61 33.41
C ASP A 491 -18.24 22.82 34.36
N GLY A 492 -18.42 22.50 35.61
CA GLY A 492 -18.72 23.49 36.62
C GLY A 492 -17.67 24.62 36.67
N ASP A 493 -18.15 25.80 36.72
CA ASP A 493 -17.55 27.04 37.25
C ASP A 493 -16.23 27.54 36.69
N ASP A 494 -15.70 27.07 35.57
CA ASP A 494 -14.50 27.65 34.94
C ASP A 494 -14.85 28.53 33.74
N GLU A 495 -14.74 29.85 33.95
CA GLU A 495 -14.90 30.92 32.94
C GLU A 495 -13.85 30.82 31.79
N ASP A 496 -12.83 29.96 31.92
CA ASP A 496 -11.68 29.88 31.00
C ASP A 496 -11.74 28.77 29.96
N THR A 497 -12.86 28.02 29.82
CA THR A 497 -12.97 27.07 28.73
C THR A 497 -13.17 27.76 27.39
N PRO A 498 -12.37 27.43 26.34
CA PRO A 498 -12.49 28.09 25.05
C PRO A 498 -13.91 27.97 24.47
N MET A 499 -14.50 29.10 24.12
CA MET A 499 -15.89 29.23 23.64
C MET A 499 -16.19 28.38 22.36
N TRP A 500 -15.19 27.86 21.68
CA TRP A 500 -15.34 27.11 20.45
C TRP A 500 -15.88 25.68 20.66
N SER A 501 -15.82 25.12 21.87
CA SER A 501 -16.37 23.78 22.18
C SER A 501 -17.89 23.76 22.32
N ARG A 502 -18.56 24.92 22.29
CA ARG A 502 -19.92 25.10 22.83
C ARG A 502 -21.06 24.91 21.84
N TYR A 503 -20.91 24.95 20.52
CA TYR A 503 -22.10 25.09 19.67
C TYR A 503 -22.17 24.24 18.41
N TYR A 504 -22.87 23.14 18.43
CA TYR A 504 -23.80 22.80 17.36
C TYR A 504 -25.21 23.19 17.84
N ASN A 505 -25.73 24.33 17.42
CA ASN A 505 -27.09 24.79 17.75
C ASN A 505 -28.00 24.56 16.54
N LEU A 506 -29.08 23.82 16.69
CA LEU A 506 -30.02 23.49 15.60
C LEU A 506 -30.72 24.74 15.03
N PHE A 507 -30.74 25.88 15.74
CA PHE A 507 -31.20 27.14 15.19
C PHE A 507 -30.27 27.69 14.10
N TYR A 508 -28.96 27.41 14.15
CA TYR A 508 -27.97 27.89 13.18
C TYR A 508 -27.66 26.80 12.17
N THR A 509 -28.58 26.54 11.25
CA THR A 509 -28.41 25.52 10.23
C THR A 509 -27.41 25.92 9.16
N LYS A 510 -26.75 24.93 8.55
CA LYS A 510 -25.79 25.12 7.47
C LYS A 510 -26.49 25.70 6.24
N ARG A 511 -26.02 26.87 5.75
CA ARG A 511 -26.58 27.56 4.59
C ARG A 511 -25.79 27.24 3.32
N GLY A 512 -24.50 27.50 3.33
CA GLY A 512 -23.68 27.31 2.15
C GLY A 512 -22.29 26.85 2.51
N LYS A 513 -21.73 25.93 1.73
CA LYS A 513 -20.35 25.47 1.85
C LYS A 513 -19.67 25.61 0.51
N LEU A 514 -18.61 26.39 0.45
CA LEU A 514 -17.73 26.50 -0.72
C LEU A 514 -16.39 25.84 -0.35
N GLN A 515 -15.87 25.02 -1.26
CA GLN A 515 -14.60 24.34 -1.07
C GLN A 515 -13.80 24.32 -2.36
N VAL A 516 -12.52 24.68 -2.29
CA VAL A 516 -11.59 24.75 -3.42
C VAL A 516 -10.27 24.09 -3.02
N ASN A 517 -9.77 23.18 -3.86
CA ASN A 517 -8.44 22.63 -3.72
C ASN A 517 -7.73 22.71 -5.07
N ILE A 518 -6.54 23.27 -5.06
CA ILE A 518 -5.68 23.39 -6.25
C ILE A 518 -4.30 22.85 -5.87
N SER A 519 -3.76 21.96 -6.64
CA SER A 519 -2.35 21.57 -6.56
C SER A 519 -1.70 21.63 -7.92
N GLN A 520 -0.49 22.17 -7.97
CA GLN A 520 0.25 22.38 -9.20
C GLN A 520 1.68 21.87 -9.03
N GLN A 521 2.07 20.96 -9.91
CA GLN A 521 3.48 20.58 -10.08
C GLN A 521 4.13 21.54 -11.07
N LEU A 522 5.25 22.14 -10.69
CA LEU A 522 6.01 23.10 -11.51
C LEU A 522 7.28 22.45 -12.11
N GLY A 523 7.26 21.14 -12.32
CA GLY A 523 8.43 20.38 -12.77
C GLY A 523 9.58 20.46 -11.77
N GLU A 524 10.75 20.89 -12.19
CA GLU A 524 11.94 21.03 -11.33
C GLU A 524 11.84 22.16 -10.30
N TYR A 525 10.89 23.08 -10.48
CA TYR A 525 10.70 24.23 -9.58
C TYR A 525 9.84 23.87 -8.34
N GLY A 526 9.37 22.63 -8.24
CA GLY A 526 8.63 22.16 -7.07
C GLY A 526 7.12 22.12 -7.29
N SER A 527 6.37 22.31 -6.21
CA SER A 527 4.91 22.25 -6.22
C SER A 527 4.30 23.30 -5.32
N PHE A 528 3.13 23.81 -5.69
CA PHE A 528 2.30 24.58 -4.77
C PHE A 528 0.91 23.96 -4.61
N TYR A 529 0.29 24.25 -3.49
CA TYR A 529 -1.11 23.95 -3.25
C TYR A 529 -1.85 25.16 -2.67
N LEU A 530 -3.11 25.24 -2.99
CA LEU A 530 -4.07 26.17 -2.40
C LEU A 530 -5.31 25.37 -2.00
N SER A 531 -5.68 25.44 -0.74
CA SER A 531 -6.90 24.82 -0.21
C SER A 531 -7.70 25.86 0.51
N GLY A 532 -8.99 25.94 0.24
CA GLY A 532 -9.90 26.88 0.88
C GLY A 532 -11.26 26.28 1.12
N SER A 533 -11.86 26.59 2.26
CA SER A 533 -13.26 26.30 2.54
C SER A 533 -13.93 27.43 3.30
N GLN A 534 -15.20 27.63 3.01
CA GLN A 534 -16.06 28.57 3.70
C GLN A 534 -17.40 27.91 3.97
N GLN A 535 -17.83 27.90 5.23
CA GLN A 535 -19.14 27.45 5.66
C GLN A 535 -19.92 28.63 6.20
N THR A 536 -21.09 28.90 5.66
CA THR A 536 -22.05 29.92 6.14
C THR A 536 -23.27 29.26 6.78
N TYR A 537 -23.96 29.99 7.63
CA TYR A 537 -25.08 29.49 8.39
C TYR A 537 -26.31 30.40 8.22
N TRP A 538 -27.49 29.85 8.45
CA TRP A 538 -28.72 30.62 8.59
C TRP A 538 -28.75 31.25 10.00
N HIS A 539 -29.42 32.36 10.13
CA HIS A 539 -29.68 33.06 11.39
C HIS A 539 -28.44 33.62 12.13
N THR A 540 -27.28 33.65 11.46
CA THR A 540 -26.05 34.26 11.98
C THR A 540 -25.16 34.73 10.83
N ASP A 541 -24.44 35.81 11.03
CA ASP A 541 -23.42 36.32 10.12
C ASP A 541 -22.04 35.66 10.34
N GLN A 542 -21.94 34.81 11.36
CA GLN A 542 -20.72 34.08 11.64
C GLN A 542 -20.50 32.99 10.57
N GLN A 543 -19.25 32.68 10.29
CA GLN A 543 -18.85 31.72 9.29
C GLN A 543 -17.53 31.05 9.66
N ASP A 544 -17.41 29.78 9.28
CA ASP A 544 -16.13 29.10 9.37
C ASP A 544 -15.36 29.30 8.07
N ARG A 545 -14.10 29.68 8.14
CA ARG A 545 -13.21 29.88 7.02
C ARG A 545 -11.89 29.16 7.27
N LEU A 546 -11.42 28.46 6.27
CA LEU A 546 -10.08 27.88 6.21
C LEU A 546 -9.45 28.27 4.87
N LEU A 547 -8.24 28.79 4.90
CA LEU A 547 -7.45 29.04 3.72
C LEU A 547 -6.03 28.60 3.99
N GLN A 548 -5.50 27.74 3.14
CA GLN A 548 -4.16 27.17 3.25
C GLN A 548 -3.44 27.34 1.92
N PHE A 549 -2.25 27.89 1.96
CA PHE A 549 -1.33 27.95 0.83
C PHE A 549 -0.01 27.32 1.22
N GLY A 550 0.60 26.58 0.30
CA GLY A 550 1.93 26.05 0.49
C GLY A 550 2.69 25.92 -0.83
N TYR A 551 3.96 26.18 -0.76
CA TYR A 551 4.92 25.98 -1.85
C TYR A 551 6.10 25.18 -1.34
N ASN A 552 6.44 24.11 -2.04
CA ASN A 552 7.57 23.26 -1.72
C ASN A 552 8.48 23.12 -2.94
N THR A 553 9.77 23.31 -2.74
CA THR A 553 10.77 23.15 -3.80
C THR A 553 12.03 22.51 -3.26
N GLN A 554 12.75 21.87 -4.16
CA GLN A 554 14.08 21.31 -3.88
C GLN A 554 15.10 21.96 -4.82
N ILE A 555 16.04 22.69 -4.24
CA ILE A 555 17.12 23.34 -4.98
C ILE A 555 18.39 22.52 -4.69
N LYS A 556 18.77 21.62 -5.61
CA LYS A 556 19.81 20.60 -5.39
C LYS A 556 19.42 19.73 -4.19
N ASP A 557 20.21 19.83 -3.11
CA ASP A 557 20.02 19.07 -1.87
C ASP A 557 19.29 19.88 -0.77
N LEU A 558 18.99 21.15 -1.01
CA LEU A 558 18.23 22.01 -0.10
C LEU A 558 16.73 21.86 -0.37
N SER A 559 15.96 21.44 0.60
CA SER A 559 14.50 21.48 0.56
C SER A 559 14.00 22.77 1.22
N LEU A 560 13.13 23.49 0.52
CA LEU A 560 12.52 24.74 0.97
C LEU A 560 11.00 24.61 0.94
N GLY A 561 10.33 24.94 2.04
CA GLY A 561 8.88 24.98 2.14
C GLY A 561 8.40 26.31 2.69
N VAL A 562 7.43 26.90 2.04
CA VAL A 562 6.70 28.08 2.53
C VAL A 562 5.24 27.70 2.68
N SER A 563 4.62 28.00 3.81
CA SER A 563 3.21 27.74 4.03
C SER A 563 2.56 28.90 4.78
N TRP A 564 1.30 29.13 4.46
CA TRP A 564 0.45 30.07 5.14
C TRP A 564 -0.91 29.42 5.42
N ASN A 565 -1.35 29.55 6.65
CA ASN A 565 -2.61 29.00 7.12
C ASN A 565 -3.42 30.13 7.75
N TYR A 566 -4.67 30.25 7.34
CA TYR A 566 -5.67 31.14 7.91
C TYR A 566 -6.88 30.29 8.32
N SER A 567 -7.27 30.35 9.58
CA SER A 567 -8.48 29.72 10.08
C SER A 567 -9.31 30.67 10.92
N LYS A 568 -10.60 30.64 10.74
CA LYS A 568 -11.56 31.34 11.57
C LYS A 568 -12.77 30.43 11.78
N SER A 569 -13.03 30.09 13.02
CA SER A 569 -14.19 29.28 13.39
C SER A 569 -15.28 30.11 14.00
N ARG A 570 -16.51 29.72 13.82
CA ARG A 570 -17.65 30.33 14.48
C ARG A 570 -17.47 30.30 16.00
N GLY A 571 -17.68 31.43 16.66
CA GLY A 571 -17.49 31.57 18.10
C GLY A 571 -16.09 32.01 18.52
N GLN A 572 -15.11 32.00 17.63
CA GLN A 572 -13.81 32.63 17.90
C GLN A 572 -13.84 34.13 17.60
N PRO A 573 -13.36 34.99 18.50
CA PRO A 573 -13.35 36.43 18.26
C PRO A 573 -12.41 36.82 17.11
N ASP A 574 -11.24 36.16 17.01
CA ASP A 574 -10.20 36.46 16.04
C ASP A 574 -9.89 35.27 15.12
N ALA A 575 -9.31 35.58 13.98
CA ALA A 575 -8.83 34.57 13.07
C ALA A 575 -7.39 34.17 13.46
N ASP A 576 -7.09 32.88 13.42
CA ASP A 576 -5.72 32.40 13.56
C ASP A 576 -5.02 32.42 12.19
N GLN A 577 -3.86 33.06 12.14
CA GLN A 577 -3.03 33.13 10.94
C GLN A 577 -1.61 32.72 11.29
N VAL A 578 -1.05 31.80 10.55
CA VAL A 578 0.33 31.37 10.71
C VAL A 578 1.01 31.34 9.36
N PHE A 579 2.11 32.06 9.24
CA PHE A 579 3.06 31.93 8.14
C PHE A 579 4.25 31.12 8.60
N ALA A 580 4.67 30.11 7.83
CA ALA A 580 5.82 29.29 8.16
C ALA A 580 6.78 29.14 6.98
N LEU A 581 8.06 29.23 7.30
CA LEU A 581 9.19 29.00 6.41
C LEU A 581 9.99 27.81 6.97
N ASN A 582 10.14 26.78 6.17
CA ASN A 582 10.89 25.59 6.51
C ASN A 582 12.02 25.39 5.53
N PHE A 583 13.21 25.06 5.99
CA PHE A 583 14.24 24.52 5.15
C PHE A 583 14.92 23.29 5.77
N SER A 584 15.39 22.41 4.91
CA SER A 584 16.11 21.21 5.30
C SER A 584 17.33 21.02 4.40
N LEU A 585 18.48 20.79 5.02
CA LEU A 585 19.76 20.70 4.35
C LEU A 585 20.52 19.47 4.87
N PRO A 586 21.02 18.57 4.00
CA PRO A 586 21.87 17.47 4.45
C PRO A 586 23.24 17.99 4.89
N LEU A 587 23.67 17.60 6.09
CA LEU A 587 24.92 18.09 6.68
C LEU A 587 26.19 17.70 5.90
N ASN A 588 26.14 16.69 5.04
CA ASN A 588 27.24 16.32 4.17
C ASN A 588 27.64 17.40 3.16
N LEU A 589 26.80 18.41 2.94
CA LEU A 589 27.15 19.59 2.14
C LEU A 589 28.06 20.56 2.89
N LEU A 590 27.99 20.56 4.22
CA LEU A 590 28.74 21.47 5.09
C LEU A 590 30.02 20.81 5.62
N LEU A 591 30.09 19.48 5.63
CA LEU A 591 31.25 18.73 6.12
C LEU A 591 32.19 18.34 4.98
N PRO A 592 33.51 18.37 5.18
CA PRO A 592 34.47 17.97 4.16
C PRO A 592 34.23 16.50 3.78
N ARG A 593 34.22 16.21 2.48
CA ARG A 593 34.06 14.85 1.95
C ARG A 593 35.27 14.01 2.38
N SER A 594 35.03 13.01 3.20
CA SER A 594 35.99 11.92 3.41
C SER A 594 36.16 11.15 2.10
N ASN A 595 37.42 10.95 1.67
CA ASN A 595 37.78 10.26 0.43
C ASN A 595 37.60 8.73 0.52
N ASP A 596 37.08 8.18 1.61
CA ASP A 596 36.86 6.75 1.77
C ASP A 596 35.66 6.26 0.91
N SER A 597 36.04 5.80 -0.29
CA SER A 597 35.05 5.34 -1.32
C SER A 597 34.48 3.94 -1.05
N TYR A 598 34.82 3.26 0.03
CA TYR A 598 34.47 1.86 0.28
C TYR A 598 33.35 1.62 1.31
N THR A 599 32.88 2.65 2.03
CA THR A 599 31.78 2.52 3.00
C THR A 599 30.74 3.61 2.80
N ARG A 600 30.08 3.63 1.63
CA ARG A 600 28.89 4.46 1.41
C ARG A 600 27.66 3.83 2.07
N LYS A 601 27.62 3.80 3.39
CA LYS A 601 26.34 3.77 4.08
C LYS A 601 25.75 5.17 4.03
N LYS A 602 24.61 5.30 3.40
CA LYS A 602 23.86 6.56 3.22
C LYS A 602 23.13 6.97 4.50
N ASN A 603 23.82 7.15 5.60
CA ASN A 603 23.24 7.80 6.75
C ASN A 603 23.54 9.29 6.60
N TYR A 604 22.50 10.08 6.31
CA TYR A 604 22.62 11.52 6.20
C TYR A 604 21.98 12.17 7.41
N ALA A 605 22.78 12.95 8.14
CA ALA A 605 22.26 13.89 9.10
C ALA A 605 21.68 15.09 8.34
N TRP A 606 20.49 15.51 8.74
CA TRP A 606 19.77 16.65 8.17
C TRP A 606 19.67 17.76 9.19
N MET A 607 20.07 18.95 8.80
CA MET A 607 19.77 20.16 9.55
C MET A 607 18.42 20.69 9.07
N THR A 608 17.52 20.95 10.01
CA THR A 608 16.18 21.52 9.73
C THR A 608 16.05 22.85 10.44
N SER A 609 15.44 23.80 9.79
CA SER A 609 15.04 25.05 10.42
C SER A 609 13.60 25.37 10.09
N ASN A 610 12.85 25.75 11.08
CA ASN A 610 11.47 26.14 10.98
C ASN A 610 11.29 27.51 11.65
N THR A 611 10.74 28.45 10.91
CA THR A 611 10.39 29.77 11.41
C THR A 611 8.91 29.96 11.15
N SER A 612 8.12 30.27 12.16
CA SER A 612 6.71 30.61 12.03
C SER A 612 6.42 31.99 12.65
N ILE A 613 5.47 32.71 12.05
CA ILE A 613 5.00 34.01 12.47
C ILE A 613 3.48 33.93 12.57
N ASP A 614 2.92 34.27 13.72
CA ASP A 614 1.46 34.30 13.93
C ASP A 614 0.85 35.67 13.58
N ASN A 615 -0.47 35.82 13.77
CA ASN A 615 -1.22 37.02 13.47
C ASN A 615 -0.88 38.21 14.40
N GLU A 616 -0.26 37.98 15.54
CA GLU A 616 0.21 39.01 16.47
C GLU A 616 1.65 39.43 16.21
N GLY A 617 2.30 38.78 15.28
CA GLY A 617 3.70 38.99 14.89
C GLY A 617 4.71 38.28 15.79
N HIS A 618 4.25 37.31 16.60
CA HIS A 618 5.15 36.50 17.40
C HIS A 618 5.91 35.53 16.50
N ILE A 619 7.20 35.44 16.72
CA ILE A 619 8.08 34.59 15.94
C ILE A 619 8.47 33.37 16.79
N THR A 620 8.22 32.20 16.24
CA THR A 620 8.77 30.95 16.76
C THR A 620 9.79 30.40 15.77
N GLN A 621 11.01 30.23 16.23
CA GLN A 621 12.09 29.68 15.42
C GLN A 621 12.65 28.42 16.06
N ASN A 622 12.76 27.33 15.28
CA ASN A 622 13.35 26.08 15.72
C ASN A 622 14.46 25.66 14.76
N LEU A 623 15.57 25.24 15.30
CA LEU A 623 16.68 24.66 14.57
C LEU A 623 16.86 23.23 15.07
N GLY A 624 16.94 22.27 14.16
CA GLY A 624 17.00 20.86 14.47
C GLY A 624 18.06 20.12 13.69
N LEU A 625 18.45 18.99 14.26
CA LEU A 625 19.31 17.98 13.65
C LEU A 625 18.57 16.64 13.72
N THR A 626 18.45 15.98 12.58
CA THR A 626 17.86 14.64 12.48
C THR A 626 18.79 13.72 11.71
N GLU A 627 19.00 12.51 12.21
CA GLU A 627 19.82 11.52 11.52
C GLU A 627 19.22 10.13 11.72
N THR A 628 19.43 9.27 10.71
CA THR A 628 19.08 7.86 10.78
C THR A 628 20.34 7.04 10.96
N LEU A 629 20.34 6.20 11.97
CA LEU A 629 21.46 5.38 12.40
C LEU A 629 21.19 3.90 12.12
N LEU A 630 22.20 3.07 12.42
CA LEU A 630 22.25 1.63 12.20
C LEU A 630 22.21 1.23 10.72
N ASP A 631 22.66 0.01 10.47
CA ASP A 631 22.83 -0.53 9.12
C ASP A 631 21.51 -0.69 8.36
N ASP A 632 20.44 -0.97 9.10
CA ASP A 632 19.09 -1.16 8.56
C ASP A 632 18.31 0.16 8.48
N GLY A 633 18.91 1.30 8.93
CA GLY A 633 18.23 2.60 8.97
C GLY A 633 17.01 2.61 9.89
N ASN A 634 17.02 1.79 10.92
CA ASN A 634 15.86 1.55 11.77
C ASN A 634 15.91 2.27 13.13
N LEU A 635 16.92 3.09 13.35
CA LEU A 635 17.02 4.00 14.49
C LEU A 635 17.19 5.41 13.96
N SER A 636 16.29 6.32 14.32
CA SER A 636 16.44 7.74 14.04
C SER A 636 16.41 8.55 15.33
N TYR A 637 17.14 9.65 15.33
CA TYR A 637 17.06 10.64 16.40
C TYR A 637 16.84 12.03 15.84
N SER A 638 16.19 12.88 16.62
CA SER A 638 16.01 14.29 16.33
C SER A 638 16.28 15.12 17.59
N VAL A 639 17.05 16.17 17.43
CA VAL A 639 17.31 17.15 18.50
C VAL A 639 16.99 18.52 17.94
N GLN A 640 16.19 19.30 18.69
CA GLN A 640 15.75 20.61 18.28
C GLN A 640 15.91 21.61 19.42
N GLN A 641 16.27 22.83 19.05
CA GLN A 641 16.31 23.98 19.94
C GLN A 641 15.54 25.12 19.30
N GLY A 642 14.67 25.75 20.05
CA GLY A 642 13.83 26.82 19.58
C GLY A 642 13.76 28.02 20.51
N TYR A 643 13.19 29.07 19.97
CA TYR A 643 12.92 30.33 20.64
C TYR A 643 11.55 30.87 20.24
N ASN A 644 10.77 31.33 21.23
CA ASN A 644 9.50 32.00 21.00
C ASN A 644 9.62 33.46 21.47
N SER A 645 9.30 34.39 20.56
CA SER A 645 9.38 35.84 20.87
C SER A 645 8.27 36.34 21.77
N GLU A 646 7.10 35.68 21.81
CA GLU A 646 6.00 35.98 22.72
C GLU A 646 6.54 35.81 24.17
N GLY A 647 6.62 35.22 24.93
CA GLY A 647 7.21 35.10 26.26
C GLY A 647 8.72 35.27 26.37
N LYS A 648 9.45 35.45 25.24
CA LYS A 648 10.92 35.45 25.18
C LYS A 648 11.51 34.13 25.74
N THR A 649 10.85 33.07 25.45
CA THR A 649 11.12 31.74 26.01
C THR A 649 11.92 30.85 25.09
N ALA A 650 12.80 30.05 25.66
CA ALA A 650 13.50 28.97 24.97
C ALA A 650 12.72 27.68 25.10
N ASN A 651 12.64 26.91 24.01
CA ASN A 651 12.10 25.56 23.97
C ASN A 651 13.09 24.59 23.32
N GLY A 652 12.96 23.33 23.59
CA GLY A 652 13.77 22.34 22.94
C GLY A 652 13.21 20.94 23.08
N SER A 653 13.64 20.04 22.20
CA SER A 653 13.25 18.63 22.24
C SER A 653 14.35 17.71 21.75
N ALA A 654 14.36 16.50 22.28
CA ALA A 654 15.14 15.39 21.76
C ALA A 654 14.26 14.16 21.70
N SER A 655 14.29 13.47 20.58
CA SER A 655 13.54 12.23 20.39
C SER A 655 14.37 11.16 19.72
N MET A 656 14.04 9.91 19.99
CA MET A 656 14.63 8.73 19.40
C MET A 656 13.52 7.76 19.03
N ASP A 657 13.55 7.31 17.78
CA ASP A 657 12.61 6.37 17.19
C ASP A 657 13.32 5.12 16.74
N TYR A 658 12.89 3.96 17.22
CA TYR A 658 13.44 2.67 16.84
C TYR A 658 12.35 1.80 16.20
N LYS A 659 12.57 1.39 14.94
CA LYS A 659 11.73 0.43 14.22
C LYS A 659 12.33 -0.96 14.34
N GLY A 660 11.77 -1.74 15.26
CA GLY A 660 12.21 -3.11 15.50
C GLY A 660 11.47 -4.14 14.66
N ALA A 661 11.96 -5.38 14.65
CA ALA A 661 11.27 -6.48 13.98
C ALA A 661 9.95 -6.86 14.68
N PHE A 662 9.84 -6.62 15.98
CA PHE A 662 8.73 -7.06 16.83
C PHE A 662 7.85 -5.92 17.34
N ALA A 663 8.36 -4.70 17.33
CA ALA A 663 7.65 -3.50 17.78
C ALA A 663 8.42 -2.26 17.36
N ASP A 664 7.72 -1.13 17.29
CA ASP A 664 8.28 0.20 17.12
C ASP A 664 8.23 0.93 18.47
N ALA A 665 9.32 1.57 18.85
CA ALA A 665 9.45 2.30 20.10
C ALA A 665 9.92 3.73 19.85
N ARG A 666 9.33 4.67 20.58
CA ARG A 666 9.74 6.08 20.59
C ARG A 666 9.91 6.56 22.00
N VAL A 667 10.93 7.35 22.23
CA VAL A 667 11.11 8.14 23.46
C VAL A 667 11.51 9.54 23.08
N GLY A 668 10.96 10.53 23.78
CA GLY A 668 11.27 11.94 23.57
C GLY A 668 11.18 12.72 24.85
N TYR A 669 12.01 13.71 24.94
CA TYR A 669 12.00 14.70 26.00
C TYR A 669 11.82 16.09 25.38
N SER A 670 10.93 16.89 25.95
CA SER A 670 10.76 18.27 25.54
C SER A 670 10.70 19.19 26.74
N TYR A 671 11.14 20.42 26.54
CA TYR A 671 10.98 21.50 27.48
C TYR A 671 10.53 22.77 26.77
N SER A 672 9.75 23.57 27.44
CA SER A 672 9.31 24.89 27.01
C SER A 672 9.41 25.90 28.14
N ASP A 673 9.12 27.14 27.82
CA ASP A 673 9.11 28.28 28.78
C ASP A 673 10.39 28.33 29.67
N ASN A 674 11.56 28.29 28.97
CA ASN A 674 12.89 28.29 29.62
C ASN A 674 13.11 27.14 30.64
N GLY A 675 12.38 26.03 30.46
CA GLY A 675 12.51 24.85 31.30
C GLY A 675 11.52 24.80 32.47
N SER A 676 10.59 25.75 32.58
CA SER A 676 9.51 25.68 33.56
C SER A 676 8.51 24.55 33.28
N GLN A 677 8.40 24.13 32.02
CA GLN A 677 7.59 23.00 31.59
C GLN A 677 8.52 21.93 30.98
N GLN A 678 8.49 20.74 31.52
CA GLN A 678 9.30 19.62 31.04
C GLN A 678 8.44 18.38 30.93
N GLN A 679 8.55 17.68 29.81
CA GLN A 679 7.74 16.51 29.53
C GLN A 679 8.58 15.38 28.93
N LEU A 680 8.35 14.18 29.42
CA LEU A 680 8.84 12.92 28.83
C LEU A 680 7.71 12.27 28.04
N ASN A 681 7.94 12.03 26.74
CA ASN A 681 7.01 11.36 25.84
C ASN A 681 7.56 10.00 25.46
N TYR A 682 6.71 8.99 25.41
CA TYR A 682 7.10 7.66 24.94
C TYR A 682 5.94 6.97 24.26
N ALA A 683 6.26 6.13 23.29
CA ALA A 683 5.29 5.35 22.57
C ALA A 683 5.84 3.96 22.26
N LEU A 684 4.97 2.99 22.25
CA LEU A 684 5.24 1.61 21.87
C LEU A 684 4.09 1.11 21.00
N SER A 685 4.40 0.62 19.81
CA SER A 685 3.39 0.04 18.92
C SER A 685 3.90 -1.24 18.29
N GLY A 686 2.98 -2.15 18.00
CA GLY A 686 3.33 -3.44 17.44
C GLY A 686 2.13 -4.35 17.31
N SER A 687 2.41 -5.63 17.10
CA SER A 687 1.37 -6.63 16.91
C SER A 687 1.76 -8.01 17.43
N LEU A 688 0.71 -8.79 17.72
CA LEU A 688 0.79 -10.21 18.01
C LEU A 688 -0.20 -10.93 17.08
N VAL A 689 0.32 -11.89 16.34
CA VAL A 689 -0.45 -12.70 15.37
C VAL A 689 -0.33 -14.16 15.78
N ALA A 690 -1.44 -14.76 16.18
CA ALA A 690 -1.51 -16.20 16.47
C ALA A 690 -2.15 -16.92 15.27
N HIS A 691 -1.45 -17.93 14.75
CA HIS A 691 -1.82 -18.69 13.56
C HIS A 691 -1.47 -20.18 13.72
N SER A 692 -1.84 -21.03 12.77
CA SER A 692 -1.63 -22.48 12.86
C SER A 692 -0.15 -22.90 13.05
N LEU A 693 0.79 -22.04 12.64
CA LEU A 693 2.24 -22.27 12.76
C LEU A 693 2.85 -21.63 14.03
N GLY A 694 2.05 -21.08 14.95
CA GLY A 694 2.48 -20.51 16.23
C GLY A 694 2.09 -19.04 16.42
N ILE A 695 2.87 -18.30 17.21
CA ILE A 695 2.66 -16.88 17.50
C ILE A 695 3.83 -16.09 16.93
N THR A 696 3.53 -15.04 16.16
CA THR A 696 4.53 -14.13 15.59
C THR A 696 4.27 -12.72 16.08
N LEU A 697 5.31 -12.07 16.60
CA LEU A 697 5.30 -10.64 16.93
C LEU A 697 5.72 -9.85 15.70
N GLY A 698 5.20 -8.64 15.55
CA GLY A 698 5.50 -7.78 14.41
C GLY A 698 5.31 -6.30 14.69
N GLN A 699 5.65 -5.49 13.72
CA GLN A 699 5.30 -4.07 13.68
C GLN A 699 3.77 -3.91 13.63
N SER A 700 3.29 -2.68 13.70
CA SER A 700 1.84 -2.39 13.66
C SER A 700 1.18 -2.98 12.42
N LEU A 701 0.06 -3.67 12.61
CA LEU A 701 -0.70 -4.30 11.52
C LEU A 701 -1.38 -3.24 10.64
N GLY A 702 -1.41 -3.51 9.35
CA GLY A 702 -2.35 -2.88 8.43
C GLY A 702 -3.71 -3.59 8.43
N GLU A 703 -4.61 -3.13 7.56
CA GLU A 703 -5.90 -3.81 7.35
C GLU A 703 -5.67 -5.22 6.80
N THR A 704 -4.76 -5.36 5.84
CA THR A 704 -4.40 -6.61 5.17
C THR A 704 -2.91 -6.86 5.37
N ASN A 705 -2.52 -8.09 5.69
CA ASN A 705 -1.17 -8.41 6.10
C ASN A 705 -0.69 -9.72 5.45
N VAL A 706 0.64 -9.91 5.40
CA VAL A 706 1.26 -11.14 4.89
C VAL A 706 2.11 -11.76 5.99
N LEU A 707 1.88 -13.03 6.29
CA LEU A 707 2.76 -13.84 7.12
C LEU A 707 3.83 -14.47 6.25
N ILE A 708 5.08 -14.13 6.48
CA ILE A 708 6.21 -14.82 5.90
C ILE A 708 6.49 -16.07 6.74
N ALA A 709 6.60 -17.20 6.07
CA ALA A 709 7.06 -18.47 6.64
C ALA A 709 8.32 -18.93 5.88
N ALA A 710 9.48 -18.82 6.51
CA ALA A 710 10.78 -19.21 5.98
C ALA A 710 11.57 -19.99 7.05
N PRO A 711 11.07 -21.18 7.48
CA PRO A 711 11.74 -21.97 8.50
C PRO A 711 13.19 -22.27 8.09
N GLY A 712 14.15 -21.97 8.99
CA GLY A 712 15.58 -22.08 8.70
C GLY A 712 16.26 -20.77 8.23
N ALA A 713 15.49 -19.78 7.78
CA ALA A 713 15.99 -18.44 7.43
C ALA A 713 15.76 -17.42 8.55
N GLU A 714 16.40 -17.66 9.71
CA GLU A 714 16.31 -16.79 10.88
C GLU A 714 17.03 -15.45 10.67
N ASN A 715 16.53 -14.36 11.28
CA ASN A 715 17.12 -13.02 11.19
C ASN A 715 17.30 -12.48 9.75
N THR A 716 16.59 -13.07 8.79
CA THR A 716 16.65 -12.63 7.39
C THR A 716 15.79 -11.41 7.18
N ARG A 717 16.35 -10.37 6.56
CA ARG A 717 15.66 -9.11 6.29
C ARG A 717 14.59 -9.28 5.21
N VAL A 718 13.49 -8.59 5.39
CA VAL A 718 12.48 -8.42 4.34
C VAL A 718 12.90 -7.27 3.43
N ALA A 719 12.99 -7.51 2.13
CA ALA A 719 13.38 -6.49 1.18
C ALA A 719 12.39 -5.32 1.16
N ASN A 720 12.91 -4.10 1.00
CA ASN A 720 12.11 -2.86 0.97
C ASN A 720 11.30 -2.56 2.24
N SER A 721 11.65 -3.17 3.37
CA SER A 721 11.00 -2.95 4.65
C SER A 721 12.04 -2.57 5.70
N THR A 722 11.78 -1.49 6.44
CA THR A 722 12.71 -1.02 7.48
C THR A 722 12.50 -1.81 8.77
N GLY A 723 13.57 -2.41 9.27
CA GLY A 723 13.60 -3.13 10.56
C GLY A 723 12.93 -4.50 10.56
N LEU A 724 12.19 -4.88 9.49
CA LEU A 724 11.53 -6.18 9.42
C LEU A 724 12.55 -7.30 9.15
N LYS A 725 12.54 -8.30 10.04
CA LYS A 725 13.35 -9.51 9.95
C LYS A 725 12.53 -10.70 10.41
N THR A 726 12.82 -11.87 9.88
CA THR A 726 12.28 -13.13 10.39
C THR A 726 12.73 -13.37 11.83
N ASP A 727 11.84 -13.92 12.64
CA ASP A 727 12.13 -14.31 14.02
C ASP A 727 13.07 -15.54 14.08
N TRP A 728 13.35 -16.03 15.29
CA TRP A 728 14.18 -17.22 15.54
C TRP A 728 13.60 -18.52 14.96
N ARG A 729 12.34 -18.53 14.52
CA ARG A 729 11.69 -19.65 13.84
C ARG A 729 11.61 -19.46 12.32
N GLY A 730 12.00 -18.28 11.80
CA GLY A 730 11.88 -17.92 10.41
C GLY A 730 10.56 -17.24 10.03
N TYR A 731 9.80 -16.67 10.99
CA TYR A 731 8.52 -16.02 10.73
C TYR A 731 8.57 -14.51 10.94
N THR A 732 7.82 -13.78 10.15
CA THR A 732 7.56 -12.35 10.37
C THR A 732 6.28 -11.92 9.66
N VAL A 733 5.70 -10.78 10.06
CA VAL A 733 4.50 -10.24 9.45
C VAL A 733 4.86 -8.98 8.66
N VAL A 734 4.52 -8.95 7.39
CA VAL A 734 4.59 -7.75 6.54
C VAL A 734 3.24 -7.05 6.61
N PRO A 735 3.17 -5.85 7.18
CA PRO A 735 1.93 -5.08 7.26
C PRO A 735 1.60 -4.40 5.93
N TYR A 736 0.36 -3.89 5.82
CA TYR A 736 -0.10 -3.01 4.74
C TYR A 736 -0.03 -3.60 3.33
N ALA A 737 -0.32 -4.89 3.18
CA ALA A 737 -0.50 -5.49 1.87
C ALA A 737 -1.70 -4.87 1.15
N THR A 738 -1.56 -4.67 -0.15
CA THR A 738 -2.63 -4.11 -0.98
C THR A 738 -3.65 -5.18 -1.34
N SER A 739 -4.89 -5.00 -0.90
CA SER A 739 -5.98 -5.94 -1.16
C SER A 739 -6.30 -6.05 -2.65
N TYR A 740 -6.61 -7.26 -3.12
CA TYR A 740 -6.96 -7.58 -4.51
C TYR A 740 -5.90 -7.18 -5.55
N ARG A 741 -4.65 -7.03 -5.10
CA ARG A 741 -3.48 -6.73 -5.93
C ARG A 741 -2.38 -7.73 -5.69
N GLU A 742 -1.53 -7.89 -6.69
CA GLU A 742 -0.32 -8.67 -6.54
C GLU A 742 0.69 -7.93 -5.66
N ASN A 743 1.05 -8.56 -4.55
CA ASN A 743 2.05 -8.07 -3.60
C ASN A 743 3.30 -8.94 -3.75
N ARG A 744 4.40 -8.31 -4.13
CA ARG A 744 5.70 -8.96 -4.24
C ARG A 744 6.37 -8.95 -2.86
N ILE A 745 6.47 -10.12 -2.25
CA ILE A 745 7.14 -10.33 -0.97
C ILE A 745 8.52 -10.91 -1.28
N ALA A 746 9.57 -10.28 -0.77
CA ALA A 746 10.94 -10.71 -1.03
C ALA A 746 11.77 -10.72 0.25
N LEU A 747 12.61 -11.75 0.39
CA LEU A 747 13.64 -11.82 1.41
C LEU A 747 14.98 -11.34 0.83
N ASP A 748 15.75 -10.59 1.62
CA ASP A 748 17.07 -10.12 1.23
C ASP A 748 18.10 -11.25 1.37
N ALA A 749 18.41 -11.87 0.24
CA ALA A 749 19.37 -12.99 0.17
C ALA A 749 20.77 -12.63 0.74
N ALA A 750 21.14 -11.33 0.71
CA ALA A 750 22.42 -10.89 1.28
C ALA A 750 22.44 -10.93 2.82
N SER A 751 21.27 -10.97 3.45
CA SER A 751 21.11 -11.06 4.91
C SER A 751 21.03 -12.48 5.45
N LEU A 752 20.96 -13.48 4.57
CA LEU A 752 20.94 -14.89 4.96
C LEU A 752 22.22 -15.31 5.69
N LYS A 753 22.09 -16.23 6.62
CA LYS A 753 23.24 -16.92 7.19
C LYS A 753 24.02 -17.67 6.07
N ARG A 754 25.32 -17.81 6.23
CA ARG A 754 26.18 -18.42 5.20
C ARG A 754 25.79 -19.84 4.81
N ASN A 755 25.16 -20.55 5.73
CA ASN A 755 24.72 -21.92 5.59
C ASN A 755 23.23 -22.06 5.26
N VAL A 756 22.58 -21.01 4.81
CA VAL A 756 21.16 -21.02 4.40
C VAL A 756 21.06 -20.60 2.95
N ASP A 757 20.28 -21.33 2.19
CA ASP A 757 19.93 -21.03 0.81
C ASP A 757 18.41 -20.99 0.65
N LEU A 758 17.92 -20.13 -0.24
CA LEU A 758 16.48 -20.02 -0.58
C LEU A 758 16.27 -20.55 -1.99
N GLU A 759 15.34 -21.46 -2.14
CA GLU A 759 14.89 -21.91 -3.47
C GLU A 759 14.33 -20.74 -4.28
N ASN A 760 13.54 -19.88 -3.62
CA ASN A 760 12.99 -18.65 -4.18
C ASN A 760 13.12 -17.54 -3.17
N ALA A 761 13.69 -16.42 -3.55
CA ALA A 761 13.79 -15.22 -2.70
C ALA A 761 12.56 -14.31 -2.82
N VAL A 762 11.61 -14.61 -3.71
CA VAL A 762 10.42 -13.80 -4.01
C VAL A 762 9.19 -14.69 -4.12
N VAL A 763 8.11 -14.26 -3.46
CA VAL A 763 6.78 -14.87 -3.53
C VAL A 763 5.76 -13.75 -3.80
N ASN A 764 4.85 -13.99 -4.74
CA ASN A 764 3.75 -13.07 -5.04
C ASN A 764 2.46 -13.59 -4.42
N VAL A 765 1.74 -12.71 -3.71
CA VAL A 765 0.45 -13.02 -3.07
C VAL A 765 -0.61 -12.00 -3.43
N VAL A 766 -1.87 -12.40 -3.47
CA VAL A 766 -3.01 -11.53 -3.81
C VAL A 766 -4.07 -11.63 -2.72
N PRO A 767 -3.92 -10.91 -1.62
CA PRO A 767 -4.84 -11.00 -0.50
C PRO A 767 -6.22 -10.39 -0.79
N THR A 768 -7.28 -10.98 -0.24
CA THR A 768 -8.55 -10.27 -0.06
C THR A 768 -8.44 -9.24 1.08
N LYS A 769 -9.36 -8.29 1.12
CA LYS A 769 -9.40 -7.26 2.17
C LYS A 769 -9.46 -7.88 3.56
N GLY A 770 -8.62 -7.40 4.46
CA GLY A 770 -8.54 -7.89 5.85
C GLY A 770 -7.91 -9.27 6.01
N ALA A 771 -7.41 -9.91 4.96
CA ALA A 771 -6.76 -11.22 5.03
C ALA A 771 -5.39 -11.16 5.69
N LEU A 772 -4.99 -12.29 6.27
CA LEU A 772 -3.62 -12.62 6.57
C LEU A 772 -3.21 -13.75 5.62
N VAL A 773 -2.51 -13.43 4.55
CA VAL A 773 -2.06 -14.42 3.57
C VAL A 773 -0.69 -14.97 3.92
N LEU A 774 -0.42 -16.22 3.53
CA LEU A 774 0.83 -16.90 3.79
C LEU A 774 1.76 -16.79 2.58
N ALA A 775 2.98 -16.29 2.82
CA ALA A 775 4.08 -16.30 1.85
C ALA A 775 5.12 -17.33 2.32
N GLU A 776 5.15 -18.48 1.68
CA GLU A 776 6.06 -19.58 2.03
C GLU A 776 7.36 -19.47 1.22
N PHE A 777 8.47 -19.57 1.93
CA PHE A 777 9.81 -19.61 1.37
C PHE A 777 10.49 -20.91 1.77
N ASN A 778 10.88 -21.71 0.80
CA ASN A 778 11.66 -22.92 1.03
C ASN A 778 13.12 -22.56 1.31
N ALA A 779 13.51 -22.64 2.57
CA ALA A 779 14.88 -22.40 3.01
C ALA A 779 15.56 -23.73 3.27
N HIS A 780 16.70 -23.94 2.64
CA HIS A 780 17.57 -25.06 2.86
C HIS A 780 18.70 -24.67 3.83
N ALA A 781 18.48 -25.00 5.11
CA ALA A 781 19.52 -24.76 6.14
C ALA A 781 20.46 -25.96 6.20
N GLY A 782 21.74 -25.72 6.01
CA GLY A 782 22.80 -26.73 5.99
C GLY A 782 24.00 -26.31 5.18
N ALA A 783 24.96 -27.20 5.02
CA ALA A 783 26.18 -26.91 4.29
C ALA A 783 25.91 -26.72 2.78
N ARG A 784 26.64 -25.80 2.17
CA ARG A 784 26.76 -25.67 0.72
C ARG A 784 28.01 -26.42 0.28
N VAL A 785 27.84 -27.46 -0.50
CA VAL A 785 28.94 -28.35 -0.85
C VAL A 785 29.06 -28.49 -2.37
N LEU A 786 30.24 -28.30 -2.88
CA LEU A 786 30.66 -28.64 -4.23
C LEU A 786 31.49 -29.93 -4.16
N MET A 787 30.92 -31.03 -4.62
CA MET A 787 31.52 -32.34 -4.60
C MET A 787 32.09 -32.69 -5.99
N LYS A 788 33.34 -33.12 -6.05
CA LYS A 788 33.83 -33.87 -7.24
C LYS A 788 33.46 -35.33 -7.08
N THR A 789 32.53 -35.80 -7.89
CA THR A 789 31.95 -37.12 -7.73
C THR A 789 32.59 -38.11 -8.72
N SER A 790 32.92 -39.28 -8.20
CA SER A 790 33.50 -40.36 -9.06
C SER A 790 32.98 -41.73 -8.63
N LYS A 791 32.91 -42.69 -9.60
CA LYS A 791 32.66 -44.12 -9.37
C LYS A 791 33.87 -44.89 -9.91
N GLN A 792 34.57 -45.64 -9.06
CA GLN A 792 35.81 -46.37 -9.44
C GLN A 792 36.88 -45.49 -10.09
N GLY A 793 37.02 -44.22 -9.67
CA GLY A 793 37.99 -43.27 -10.21
C GLY A 793 37.60 -42.58 -11.51
N ILE A 794 36.41 -42.85 -12.06
CA ILE A 794 35.87 -42.20 -13.25
C ILE A 794 34.83 -41.16 -12.81
N PRO A 795 34.85 -39.89 -13.29
CA PRO A 795 33.80 -38.92 -13.00
C PRO A 795 32.41 -39.45 -13.31
N LEU A 796 31.43 -39.12 -12.47
CA LEU A 796 30.04 -39.50 -12.74
C LEU A 796 29.51 -38.80 -14.00
N ARG A 797 28.56 -39.41 -14.66
CA ARG A 797 28.02 -38.94 -15.94
C ARG A 797 27.32 -37.59 -15.85
N PHE A 798 27.55 -36.77 -16.85
CA PHE A 798 26.81 -35.51 -17.06
C PHE A 798 25.31 -35.76 -17.05
N GLY A 799 24.54 -34.88 -16.37
CA GLY A 799 23.09 -34.97 -16.31
C GLY A 799 22.55 -35.99 -15.30
N ALA A 800 23.40 -36.69 -14.57
CA ALA A 800 22.94 -37.55 -13.48
C ALA A 800 22.31 -36.71 -12.35
N ILE A 801 21.18 -37.16 -11.82
CA ILE A 801 20.43 -36.48 -10.75
C ILE A 801 20.86 -37.06 -9.41
N ALA A 802 21.32 -36.17 -8.54
CA ALA A 802 21.69 -36.49 -7.18
C ALA A 802 20.59 -36.01 -6.22
N THR A 803 20.08 -36.86 -5.35
CA THR A 803 19.01 -36.54 -4.41
C THR A 803 19.45 -36.88 -2.99
N LEU A 804 19.24 -35.96 -2.03
CA LEU A 804 19.52 -36.23 -0.63
C LEU A 804 18.53 -37.24 -0.07
N ASP A 805 19.03 -38.33 0.52
CA ASP A 805 18.18 -39.37 1.08
C ASP A 805 17.33 -38.82 2.22
N GLY A 806 16.03 -39.11 2.19
CA GLY A 806 15.05 -38.62 3.17
C GLY A 806 14.42 -37.25 2.86
N ILE A 807 14.97 -36.48 1.90
CA ILE A 807 14.45 -35.17 1.47
C ILE A 807 14.41 -35.12 -0.05
N GLN A 808 13.35 -35.61 -0.64
CA GLN A 808 13.20 -35.71 -2.12
C GLN A 808 13.23 -34.36 -2.85
N THR A 809 13.00 -33.26 -2.15
CA THR A 809 13.02 -31.91 -2.72
C THR A 809 14.44 -31.34 -2.83
N ASN A 810 15.44 -31.93 -2.17
CA ASN A 810 16.83 -31.46 -2.26
C ASN A 810 17.59 -32.30 -3.28
N SER A 811 17.76 -31.76 -4.49
CA SER A 811 18.43 -32.44 -5.60
C SER A 811 19.43 -31.53 -6.29
N GLY A 812 20.42 -32.13 -6.92
CA GLY A 812 21.43 -31.48 -7.74
C GLY A 812 21.66 -32.25 -9.04
N ILE A 813 22.31 -31.63 -10.00
CA ILE A 813 22.68 -32.25 -11.28
C ILE A 813 24.19 -32.28 -11.36
N ILE A 814 24.73 -33.38 -11.83
CA ILE A 814 26.18 -33.57 -12.08
C ILE A 814 26.54 -32.91 -13.40
N ASP A 815 27.58 -32.08 -13.40
CA ASP A 815 28.07 -31.43 -14.61
C ASP A 815 29.05 -32.29 -15.41
N ASP A 816 29.63 -31.74 -16.47
CA ASP A 816 30.49 -32.44 -17.43
C ASP A 816 31.85 -32.90 -16.86
N ASP A 817 32.31 -32.26 -15.77
CA ASP A 817 33.56 -32.64 -15.07
C ASP A 817 33.29 -33.49 -13.81
N GLY A 818 32.06 -33.96 -13.63
CA GLY A 818 31.66 -34.76 -12.48
C GLY A 818 31.40 -33.93 -11.21
N SER A 819 31.31 -32.60 -11.31
CA SER A 819 31.05 -31.78 -10.15
C SER A 819 29.55 -31.76 -9.82
N LEU A 820 29.23 -31.84 -8.55
CA LEU A 820 27.89 -31.79 -7.98
C LEU A 820 27.83 -30.66 -6.95
N TYR A 821 26.97 -29.67 -7.20
CA TYR A 821 26.65 -28.67 -6.19
C TYR A 821 25.32 -29.02 -5.48
N MET A 822 25.37 -29.04 -4.16
CA MET A 822 24.17 -29.18 -3.31
C MET A 822 24.22 -28.19 -2.14
N SER A 823 23.08 -27.63 -1.80
CA SER A 823 22.88 -26.74 -0.64
C SER A 823 21.99 -27.42 0.43
N GLY A 824 22.06 -26.93 1.66
CA GLY A 824 21.21 -27.47 2.73
C GLY A 824 21.59 -28.90 3.19
N LEU A 825 22.81 -29.31 3.01
CA LEU A 825 23.25 -30.63 3.44
C LEU A 825 23.43 -30.67 4.98
N PRO A 826 22.84 -31.64 5.70
CA PRO A 826 23.07 -31.88 7.11
C PRO A 826 24.53 -32.27 7.38
N ALA A 827 24.95 -32.30 8.66
CA ALA A 827 26.31 -32.66 9.04
C ALA A 827 26.77 -34.02 8.55
N GLN A 828 25.84 -34.96 8.37
CA GLN A 828 26.09 -36.29 7.81
C GLN A 828 24.83 -36.75 7.04
N GLY A 829 25.03 -37.50 5.97
CA GLY A 829 23.97 -38.01 5.16
C GLY A 829 24.43 -38.88 4.02
N ALA A 830 23.49 -39.35 3.25
CA ALA A 830 23.72 -40.06 2.00
C ALA A 830 22.96 -39.37 0.84
N ILE A 831 23.57 -39.40 -0.32
CA ILE A 831 23.04 -38.84 -1.57
C ILE A 831 22.92 -39.99 -2.55
N THR A 832 21.71 -40.20 -3.07
CA THR A 832 21.47 -41.17 -4.14
C THR A 832 21.63 -40.47 -5.48
N VAL A 833 22.57 -41.01 -6.32
CA VAL A 833 22.82 -40.50 -7.67
C VAL A 833 22.25 -41.47 -8.67
N ARG A 834 21.45 -40.96 -9.61
CA ARG A 834 20.76 -41.75 -10.63
C ARG A 834 20.98 -41.15 -12.03
N TRP A 835 21.39 -41.99 -13.01
CA TRP A 835 21.52 -41.61 -14.41
C TRP A 835 20.74 -42.56 -15.37
N GLY A 836 19.88 -43.43 -14.79
CA GLY A 836 18.98 -44.32 -15.48
C GLY A 836 18.18 -45.18 -14.52
N GLU A 837 17.40 -46.14 -15.01
CA GLU A 837 16.52 -46.97 -14.18
C GLU A 837 17.13 -48.34 -13.79
N ALA A 838 18.23 -48.72 -14.41
CA ALA A 838 18.88 -50.00 -14.12
C ALA A 838 19.67 -49.94 -12.80
N PRO A 839 19.81 -51.04 -12.05
CA PRO A 839 20.50 -51.05 -10.77
C PRO A 839 21.98 -50.62 -10.84
N ASP A 840 22.65 -50.82 -11.98
CA ASP A 840 24.02 -50.34 -12.23
C ASP A 840 24.10 -48.85 -12.54
N GLN A 841 22.95 -48.22 -12.78
CA GLN A 841 22.79 -46.77 -13.08
C GLN A 841 22.37 -45.97 -11.83
N ILE A 842 22.51 -46.57 -10.66
CA ILE A 842 22.26 -45.93 -9.36
C ILE A 842 23.47 -46.13 -8.48
N CYS A 843 23.87 -45.16 -7.74
CA CYS A 843 24.90 -45.28 -6.70
C CYS A 843 24.67 -44.30 -5.54
N HIS A 844 25.33 -44.55 -4.41
CA HIS A 844 25.18 -43.75 -3.20
C HIS A 844 26.48 -43.10 -2.77
N ILE A 845 26.39 -41.83 -2.37
CA ILE A 845 27.51 -41.06 -1.80
C ILE A 845 27.19 -40.84 -0.33
N SER A 846 28.04 -41.38 0.59
CA SER A 846 27.97 -41.06 2.01
C SER A 846 28.96 -39.96 2.33
N TYR A 847 28.55 -38.95 3.08
CA TYR A 847 29.38 -37.84 3.47
C TYR A 847 29.24 -37.50 4.96
N GLN A 848 30.28 -36.88 5.53
CA GLN A 848 30.30 -36.33 6.86
C GLN A 848 31.06 -35.00 6.85
N LEU A 849 30.44 -33.94 7.38
CA LEU A 849 30.98 -32.59 7.41
C LEU A 849 31.30 -32.17 8.82
N THR A 850 32.39 -31.47 9.00
CA THR A 850 32.77 -30.85 10.25
C THR A 850 32.01 -29.54 10.46
N GLU A 851 31.87 -29.08 11.68
CA GLU A 851 31.19 -27.81 12.00
C GLU A 851 31.79 -26.61 11.25
N GLN A 852 33.12 -26.62 11.04
CA GLN A 852 33.80 -25.60 10.25
C GLN A 852 33.40 -25.64 8.76
N GLN A 853 33.20 -26.83 8.22
CA GLN A 853 32.73 -27.04 6.83
C GLN A 853 31.29 -26.63 6.66
N ILE A 854 30.43 -26.89 7.65
CA ILE A 854 29.00 -26.48 7.61
C ILE A 854 28.88 -24.95 7.59
N ASN A 855 29.72 -24.23 8.33
CA ASN A 855 29.67 -22.78 8.43
C ASN A 855 30.52 -22.07 7.35
N SER A 856 31.14 -22.78 6.43
CA SER A 856 31.89 -22.18 5.31
C SER A 856 30.93 -21.71 4.21
N ALA A 857 31.37 -20.74 3.41
CA ALA A 857 30.53 -20.23 2.30
C ALA A 857 30.23 -21.32 1.26
N ILE A 858 31.25 -22.12 0.89
CA ILE A 858 31.15 -23.33 0.06
C ILE A 858 32.21 -24.28 0.50
N THR A 859 31.85 -25.49 0.87
CA THR A 859 32.78 -26.58 1.17
C THR A 859 33.06 -27.38 -0.12
N ARG A 860 34.32 -27.58 -0.44
CA ARG A 860 34.77 -28.42 -1.56
C ARG A 860 35.31 -29.76 -1.04
N MET A 861 34.83 -30.84 -1.63
CA MET A 861 35.25 -32.19 -1.27
C MET A 861 35.16 -33.13 -2.45
N ASP A 862 35.99 -34.20 -2.38
CA ASP A 862 35.87 -35.34 -3.28
C ASP A 862 34.86 -36.35 -2.70
N ALA A 863 34.02 -36.92 -3.56
CA ALA A 863 33.01 -37.86 -3.16
C ALA A 863 33.02 -39.11 -4.04
N ILE A 864 33.06 -40.25 -3.40
CA ILE A 864 33.07 -41.55 -4.09
C ILE A 864 31.67 -42.15 -4.06
N CYS A 865 31.11 -42.40 -5.24
CA CYS A 865 29.81 -43.06 -5.37
C CYS A 865 29.98 -44.58 -5.38
N ARG A 866 29.32 -45.25 -4.51
CA ARG A 866 29.39 -46.71 -4.30
C ARG A 866 28.09 -47.40 -4.65
#